data_51e3df97c60d4524da6c0a9c97b78589
#
_entry.id   51e3df97c60d4524da6c0a9c97b78589
#
_cell.length_a   1.000
_cell.length_b   1.000
_cell.length_c   1.000
_cell.angle_alpha   90.00
_cell.angle_beta   90.00
_cell.angle_gamma   90.00
#
_symmetry.space_group_name_H-M   'P 1'
#
loop_
_entity.id
_entity.type
_entity.pdbx_description
1 polymer ?
#
loop_
_entity_poly.entity_id
_entity_poly.type
_entity_poly.pdbx_seq_one_letter_code
_entity_poly.pdbx_strand_id
1 'polypeptide(L)'
;MKVKTNNANEPIWSEVTVKNHIPAELKKLDELAHNLWWSWNPECVNLFRCLDKDLYKDVGKNPIEQLSMLGFDRLSKVSKDEKFIAEMDRVYKNFREYIDVEPDHTRPSVAYFCMEYGLTHVLKIYSGGLGILAGDYLKEASDSNVDLCAIGFLYRYGYFTQSISMDGGQFANYEAQDFDRLPIERLLDKDGNQVIIDVPFPDNVTIHAAVWRVNVGRISLYLLDTDILQNAEYDRSITHTLYGGDWENRLRQEYLLGIGGVLLLKKLGIKKDIYHCNEGHAALCNVQRLVDYTESGLDFGQALELVRASSLYTVHTPVPAGHDYFDEGLFGKYLGWVPERLGISWNDFIGLGRMNDEDHGEKFCMSTFLCKTCQEVNGVSKLHGEVSREMFNGIWRGYFPEESHVGYVTNGVHLPTWIAHEWRTVFEEYFDPDFMKDQSNPAYWERIYEIPDAVVWDTRIRLKNRLIKYIRDRFRESWLKNQGDPSRVVSLLDKIRPNALLIGFSRRFATYKRAHLLFSDLERLKKIVNNPDYPVQFIFAGKAHPADGAGQGLIKRIYEISQQPEFIGKILFLENYDMELAHRLVSGVDIWLNTPTRKMEASGTSGEKAQMNGVLNFSVLDGWWYEGYREGAGWALSATRTYQNQEQQDRLDALTIYSMLEQEIIPLYYARNRFGYSENWVRFVKESFAKITPHYTMKRQLDDYYKKFYKPEAKHFKQLTKNDNETAKDLAAWKEEVVARWDDVRVVSTDDPAGVLNGQLISGTPFTIRHVVDEQGLDNAIGIDMVIISNRDGSEHFRAAIPMNVVGHEGNNYTFELTDSIDFTGSFKIGFRMYPKHPALAHRQDFCYVRWF
;
A
#
# COMPACT_ATOMS: atom_id res chain seq x y z
N MET A 1 -43.30 -44.17 -42.49
CA MET A 1 -43.82 -43.91 -41.11
C MET A 1 -43.24 -42.58 -40.64
N LYS A 2 -44.03 -41.49 -40.61
CA LYS A 2 -43.57 -40.21 -40.06
C LYS A 2 -43.66 -40.30 -38.53
N VAL A 3 -42.53 -40.29 -37.88
CA VAL A 3 -42.52 -40.16 -36.43
C VAL A 3 -42.96 -38.74 -36.11
N LYS A 4 -44.13 -38.57 -35.48
CA LYS A 4 -44.59 -37.32 -34.92
C LYS A 4 -43.76 -37.07 -33.66
N THR A 5 -42.85 -36.09 -33.71
CA THR A 5 -42.29 -35.54 -32.54
C THR A 5 -43.32 -34.65 -31.85
N ASN A 6 -43.72 -34.94 -30.64
CA ASN A 6 -44.49 -33.99 -29.82
C ASN A 6 -43.60 -32.79 -29.62
N ASN A 7 -43.98 -31.64 -30.16
CA ASN A 7 -43.39 -30.37 -29.79
C ASN A 7 -43.86 -30.05 -28.35
N ALA A 8 -43.03 -30.41 -27.38
CA ALA A 8 -43.20 -29.84 -26.05
C ALA A 8 -43.02 -28.31 -26.15
N ASN A 9 -43.93 -27.56 -25.59
CA ASN A 9 -43.74 -26.10 -25.44
C ASN A 9 -42.48 -25.87 -24.60
N GLU A 10 -41.71 -24.89 -24.97
CA GLU A 10 -40.59 -24.44 -24.13
C GLU A 10 -41.16 -24.03 -22.74
N PRO A 11 -40.46 -24.39 -21.65
CA PRO A 11 -40.90 -24.02 -20.32
C PRO A 11 -40.93 -22.47 -20.18
N ILE A 12 -42.03 -21.96 -19.64
CA ILE A 12 -42.13 -20.55 -19.27
C ILE A 12 -41.63 -20.43 -17.82
N TRP A 13 -40.44 -19.85 -17.65
CA TRP A 13 -39.87 -19.65 -16.33
C TRP A 13 -40.36 -18.35 -15.70
N SER A 14 -40.69 -18.42 -14.41
CA SER A 14 -40.88 -17.25 -13.58
C SER A 14 -39.74 -17.20 -12.55
N GLU A 15 -39.08 -16.07 -12.43
CA GLU A 15 -38.08 -15.87 -11.40
C GLU A 15 -38.81 -15.66 -10.06
N VAL A 16 -38.47 -16.47 -9.06
CA VAL A 16 -39.00 -16.33 -7.71
C VAL A 16 -37.79 -16.21 -6.77
N THR A 17 -37.66 -15.10 -6.10
CA THR A 17 -36.66 -14.95 -5.03
C THR A 17 -37.26 -15.41 -3.71
N VAL A 18 -36.71 -16.45 -3.12
CA VAL A 18 -37.05 -16.90 -1.78
C VAL A 18 -36.03 -16.36 -0.81
N LYS A 19 -36.40 -15.35 -0.02
CA LYS A 19 -35.54 -14.83 1.05
C LYS A 19 -35.67 -15.69 2.31
N ASN A 20 -34.54 -15.90 2.99
CA ASN A 20 -34.53 -16.61 4.25
C ASN A 20 -35.24 -15.79 5.33
N HIS A 21 -36.05 -16.45 6.15
CA HIS A 21 -36.72 -15.79 7.28
C HIS A 21 -35.84 -15.92 8.52
N ILE A 22 -35.14 -14.84 8.88
CA ILE A 22 -34.38 -14.79 10.13
C ILE A 22 -35.33 -14.45 11.27
N PRO A 23 -35.47 -15.32 12.29
CA PRO A 23 -36.30 -15.04 13.49
C PRO A 23 -35.90 -13.69 14.13
N ALA A 24 -36.88 -13.03 14.75
CA ALA A 24 -36.68 -11.72 15.36
C ALA A 24 -35.55 -11.68 16.40
N GLU A 25 -35.40 -12.77 17.13
CA GLU A 25 -34.37 -12.99 18.15
C GLU A 25 -32.95 -12.99 17.56
N LEU A 26 -32.79 -13.38 16.28
CA LEU A 26 -31.51 -13.51 15.58
C LEU A 26 -31.20 -12.32 14.62
N LYS A 27 -32.07 -11.29 14.53
CA LYS A 27 -31.87 -10.16 13.61
C LYS A 27 -30.53 -9.43 13.78
N LYS A 28 -29.97 -9.46 15.00
CA LYS A 28 -28.64 -8.87 15.30
C LYS A 28 -27.51 -9.49 14.49
N LEU A 29 -27.65 -10.75 14.07
CA LEU A 29 -26.68 -11.42 13.21
C LEU A 29 -26.56 -10.80 11.83
N ASP A 30 -27.67 -10.27 11.28
CA ASP A 30 -27.66 -9.63 9.97
C ASP A 30 -26.81 -8.35 9.96
N GLU A 31 -26.98 -7.50 10.96
CA GLU A 31 -26.18 -6.28 11.12
C GLU A 31 -24.70 -6.61 11.36
N LEU A 32 -24.41 -7.58 12.20
CA LEU A 32 -23.04 -8.07 12.45
C LEU A 32 -22.40 -8.61 11.16
N ALA A 33 -23.15 -9.36 10.33
CA ALA A 33 -22.65 -9.93 9.09
C ALA A 33 -22.33 -8.89 8.00
N HIS A 34 -23.10 -7.78 7.95
CA HIS A 34 -22.90 -6.70 6.98
C HIS A 34 -21.82 -5.69 7.41
N ASN A 35 -21.31 -5.77 8.64
CA ASN A 35 -20.20 -4.91 9.06
C ASN A 35 -18.91 -5.73 9.18
N LEU A 36 -17.89 -5.38 8.43
CA LEU A 36 -16.62 -6.12 8.39
C LEU A 36 -15.85 -6.12 9.72
N TRP A 37 -16.33 -5.43 10.77
CA TRP A 37 -15.79 -5.54 12.13
C TRP A 37 -15.66 -7.00 12.58
N TRP A 38 -16.56 -7.87 12.16
CA TRP A 38 -16.48 -9.31 12.42
C TRP A 38 -15.14 -9.91 11.96
N SER A 39 -14.55 -9.42 10.86
CA SER A 39 -13.37 -10.04 10.24
C SER A 39 -12.09 -9.92 11.07
N TRP A 40 -12.03 -8.97 12.00
CA TRP A 40 -10.91 -8.82 12.94
C TRP A 40 -11.32 -8.90 14.41
N ASN A 41 -12.57 -9.24 14.67
CA ASN A 41 -13.07 -9.53 16.02
C ASN A 41 -13.26 -11.04 16.24
N PRO A 42 -12.39 -11.71 17.02
CA PRO A 42 -12.44 -13.16 17.22
C PRO A 42 -13.75 -13.66 17.85
N GLU A 43 -14.39 -12.87 18.71
CA GLU A 43 -15.65 -13.24 19.37
C GLU A 43 -16.78 -13.31 18.35
N CYS A 44 -16.84 -12.34 17.43
CA CYS A 44 -17.82 -12.31 16.36
C CYS A 44 -17.59 -13.45 15.34
N VAL A 45 -16.34 -13.72 14.95
CA VAL A 45 -15.98 -14.89 14.12
C VAL A 45 -16.45 -16.18 14.79
N ASN A 46 -16.23 -16.32 16.12
CA ASN A 46 -16.65 -17.50 16.86
C ASN A 46 -18.17 -17.66 16.92
N LEU A 47 -18.89 -16.55 17.03
CA LEU A 47 -20.36 -16.55 17.03
C LEU A 47 -20.91 -17.16 15.72
N PHE A 48 -20.43 -16.72 14.56
CA PHE A 48 -20.82 -17.29 13.26
C PHE A 48 -20.40 -18.75 13.11
N ARG A 49 -19.23 -19.12 13.60
CA ARG A 49 -18.78 -20.51 13.62
C ARG A 49 -19.68 -21.42 14.48
N CYS A 50 -20.17 -20.91 15.62
CA CYS A 50 -21.04 -21.67 16.52
C CYS A 50 -22.48 -21.78 15.99
N LEU A 51 -22.90 -20.86 15.12
CA LEU A 51 -24.23 -20.89 14.47
C LEU A 51 -24.44 -22.18 13.66
N ASP A 52 -23.47 -22.52 12.80
CA ASP A 52 -23.33 -23.81 12.10
C ASP A 52 -21.90 -23.97 11.59
N LYS A 53 -21.14 -24.84 12.24
CA LYS A 53 -19.69 -24.99 11.99
C LYS A 53 -19.38 -25.54 10.60
N ASP A 54 -20.15 -26.51 10.16
CA ASP A 54 -19.90 -27.19 8.88
C ASP A 54 -20.31 -26.30 7.72
N LEU A 55 -21.52 -25.73 7.78
CA LEU A 55 -21.95 -24.76 6.78
C LEU A 55 -21.01 -23.53 6.73
N TYR A 56 -20.55 -23.00 7.88
CA TYR A 56 -19.60 -21.88 7.93
C TYR A 56 -18.29 -22.19 7.18
N LYS A 57 -17.82 -23.43 7.29
CA LYS A 57 -16.66 -23.89 6.51
C LYS A 57 -16.98 -24.01 5.03
N ASP A 58 -18.12 -24.62 4.70
CA ASP A 58 -18.52 -24.91 3.32
C ASP A 58 -18.76 -23.65 2.48
N VAL A 59 -19.30 -22.58 3.09
CA VAL A 59 -19.47 -21.26 2.45
C VAL A 59 -18.20 -20.39 2.54
N GLY A 60 -17.04 -20.97 2.77
CA GLY A 60 -15.77 -20.23 2.84
C GLY A 60 -15.70 -19.20 3.96
N LYS A 61 -16.41 -19.42 5.07
CA LYS A 61 -16.48 -18.52 6.24
C LYS A 61 -17.11 -17.15 5.94
N ASN A 62 -18.03 -17.11 5.00
CA ASN A 62 -18.81 -15.92 4.65
C ASN A 62 -20.09 -15.87 5.51
N PRO A 63 -20.22 -14.92 6.45
CA PRO A 63 -21.40 -14.83 7.31
C PRO A 63 -22.70 -14.55 6.55
N ILE A 64 -22.65 -13.73 5.48
CA ILE A 64 -23.83 -13.40 4.65
C ILE A 64 -24.34 -14.66 3.96
N GLU A 65 -23.44 -15.38 3.29
CA GLU A 65 -23.81 -16.62 2.59
C GLU A 65 -24.27 -17.69 3.59
N GLN A 66 -23.64 -17.79 4.76
CA GLN A 66 -24.08 -18.68 5.82
C GLN A 66 -25.53 -18.37 6.23
N LEU A 67 -25.86 -17.12 6.54
CA LEU A 67 -27.22 -16.72 6.92
C LEU A 67 -28.23 -16.97 5.81
N SER A 68 -27.84 -16.81 4.53
CA SER A 68 -28.73 -17.06 3.39
C SER A 68 -29.03 -18.55 3.18
N MET A 69 -28.08 -19.43 3.51
CA MET A 69 -28.17 -20.87 3.29
C MET A 69 -28.64 -21.68 4.49
N LEU A 70 -28.73 -21.08 5.67
CA LEU A 70 -29.22 -21.74 6.86
C LEU A 70 -30.70 -22.13 6.69
N GLY A 71 -31.01 -23.42 6.91
CA GLY A 71 -32.39 -23.89 6.88
C GLY A 71 -33.21 -23.34 8.04
N PHE A 72 -34.53 -23.15 7.82
CA PHE A 72 -35.49 -22.66 8.82
C PHE A 72 -35.45 -23.44 10.12
N ASP A 73 -35.34 -24.77 10.06
CA ASP A 73 -35.29 -25.65 11.26
C ASP A 73 -34.05 -25.33 12.13
N ARG A 74 -32.89 -25.04 11.50
CA ARG A 74 -31.67 -24.67 12.22
C ARG A 74 -31.84 -23.31 12.88
N LEU A 75 -32.35 -22.31 12.15
CA LEU A 75 -32.61 -20.99 12.70
C LEU A 75 -33.63 -21.02 13.85
N SER A 76 -34.72 -21.78 13.68
CA SER A 76 -35.73 -21.98 14.75
C SER A 76 -35.16 -22.66 16.00
N LYS A 77 -34.19 -23.57 15.82
CA LYS A 77 -33.53 -24.25 16.95
C LYS A 77 -32.59 -23.28 17.68
N VAL A 78 -31.79 -22.53 16.95
CA VAL A 78 -30.82 -21.58 17.51
C VAL A 78 -31.53 -20.39 18.17
N SER A 79 -32.67 -19.92 17.64
CA SER A 79 -33.45 -18.83 18.25
C SER A 79 -34.01 -19.19 19.66
N LYS A 80 -34.02 -20.48 20.04
CA LYS A 80 -34.45 -21.00 21.33
C LYS A 80 -33.26 -21.41 22.24
N ASP A 81 -32.04 -21.30 21.75
CA ASP A 81 -30.82 -21.59 22.51
C ASP A 81 -30.41 -20.36 23.33
N GLU A 82 -30.81 -20.38 24.62
CA GLU A 82 -30.53 -19.26 25.54
C GLU A 82 -29.03 -18.92 25.66
N LYS A 83 -28.16 -19.94 25.56
CA LYS A 83 -26.70 -19.69 25.63
C LYS A 83 -26.20 -18.98 24.39
N PHE A 84 -26.66 -19.39 23.21
CA PHE A 84 -26.31 -18.72 21.96
C PHE A 84 -26.83 -17.28 21.92
N ILE A 85 -28.09 -17.08 22.33
CA ILE A 85 -28.70 -15.74 22.38
C ILE A 85 -27.92 -14.82 23.35
N ALA A 86 -27.59 -15.31 24.56
CA ALA A 86 -26.82 -14.53 25.53
C ALA A 86 -25.44 -14.15 25.00
N GLU A 87 -24.74 -15.06 24.31
CA GLU A 87 -23.45 -14.77 23.69
C GLU A 87 -23.58 -13.79 22.50
N MET A 88 -24.58 -13.96 21.64
CA MET A 88 -24.89 -13.03 20.56
C MET A 88 -25.18 -11.63 21.11
N ASP A 89 -25.96 -11.52 22.16
CA ASP A 89 -26.31 -10.24 22.81
C ASP A 89 -25.07 -9.56 23.38
N ARG A 90 -24.16 -10.33 23.98
CA ARG A 90 -22.89 -9.83 24.51
C ARG A 90 -22.01 -9.29 23.38
N VAL A 91 -21.82 -10.06 22.30
CA VAL A 91 -21.02 -9.63 21.13
C VAL A 91 -21.63 -8.42 20.45
N TYR A 92 -22.96 -8.41 20.29
CA TYR A 92 -23.67 -7.28 19.68
C TYR A 92 -23.58 -6.01 20.54
N LYS A 93 -23.64 -6.14 21.88
CA LYS A 93 -23.40 -5.02 22.79
C LYS A 93 -22.00 -4.43 22.59
N ASN A 94 -20.96 -5.26 22.54
CA ASN A 94 -19.59 -4.81 22.28
C ASN A 94 -19.48 -4.12 20.92
N PHE A 95 -20.17 -4.65 19.90
CA PHE A 95 -20.24 -4.03 18.57
C PHE A 95 -20.90 -2.66 18.61
N ARG A 96 -22.03 -2.49 19.29
CA ARG A 96 -22.72 -1.20 19.41
C ARG A 96 -21.86 -0.18 20.18
N GLU A 97 -21.24 -0.59 21.30
CA GLU A 97 -20.30 0.25 22.03
C GLU A 97 -19.12 0.71 21.17
N TYR A 98 -18.68 -0.13 20.22
CA TYR A 98 -17.65 0.23 19.26
C TYR A 98 -18.17 1.18 18.17
N ILE A 99 -19.34 0.92 17.58
CA ILE A 99 -19.85 1.68 16.42
C ILE A 99 -20.46 3.03 16.81
N ASP A 100 -21.14 3.12 17.97
CA ASP A 100 -21.95 4.28 18.37
C ASP A 100 -21.09 5.43 18.94
N VAL A 101 -19.82 5.48 18.65
CA VAL A 101 -18.92 6.55 19.06
C VAL A 101 -18.76 7.55 17.93
N GLU A 102 -19.00 8.84 18.24
CA GLU A 102 -18.78 9.93 17.28
C GLU A 102 -17.30 9.98 16.84
N PRO A 103 -17.03 10.28 15.56
CA PRO A 103 -15.67 10.45 15.06
C PRO A 103 -14.87 11.51 15.83
N ASP A 104 -13.55 11.31 15.92
CA ASP A 104 -12.65 12.30 16.51
C ASP A 104 -12.47 13.50 15.57
N HIS A 105 -13.31 14.51 15.72
CA HIS A 105 -13.26 15.75 14.94
C HIS A 105 -12.08 16.68 15.32
N THR A 106 -11.24 16.32 16.28
CA THR A 106 -9.98 17.05 16.56
C THR A 106 -8.91 16.77 15.51
N ARG A 107 -9.10 15.73 14.71
CA ARG A 107 -8.23 15.34 13.59
C ARG A 107 -8.84 15.78 12.27
N PRO A 108 -8.03 16.16 11.26
CA PRO A 108 -8.51 16.41 9.91
C PRO A 108 -9.28 15.20 9.34
N SER A 109 -10.36 15.48 8.63
CA SER A 109 -11.13 14.47 7.93
C SER A 109 -10.48 14.12 6.57
N VAL A 110 -10.59 12.84 6.13
CA VAL A 110 -9.87 12.33 4.97
C VAL A 110 -10.80 11.62 3.99
N ALA A 111 -10.66 11.92 2.69
CA ALA A 111 -11.16 11.12 1.59
C ALA A 111 -9.99 10.32 0.97
N TYR A 112 -10.09 8.99 0.98
CA TYR A 112 -9.03 8.07 0.57
C TYR A 112 -9.39 7.38 -0.74
N PHE A 113 -8.56 7.53 -1.77
CA PHE A 113 -8.81 7.00 -3.12
C PHE A 113 -7.83 5.88 -3.44
N CYS A 114 -8.35 4.69 -3.75
CA CYS A 114 -7.55 3.54 -4.18
C CYS A 114 -8.36 2.61 -5.07
N MET A 115 -7.71 1.97 -6.05
CA MET A 115 -8.35 0.99 -6.94
C MET A 115 -8.66 -0.35 -6.27
N GLU A 116 -7.99 -0.68 -5.16
CA GLU A 116 -8.08 -2.00 -4.55
C GLU A 116 -8.04 -1.92 -3.02
N TYR A 117 -8.84 -2.78 -2.38
CA TYR A 117 -8.93 -2.90 -0.93
C TYR A 117 -8.98 -4.36 -0.50
N GLY A 118 -7.94 -4.84 0.18
CA GLY A 118 -7.86 -6.18 0.75
C GLY A 118 -8.41 -6.21 2.17
N LEU A 119 -9.71 -6.39 2.32
CA LEU A 119 -10.40 -6.32 3.61
C LEU A 119 -10.65 -7.69 4.22
N THR A 120 -11.11 -8.63 3.41
CA THR A 120 -11.41 -10.01 3.78
C THR A 120 -11.32 -10.91 2.56
N HIS A 121 -11.11 -12.21 2.77
CA HIS A 121 -11.02 -13.20 1.69
C HIS A 121 -12.33 -13.41 0.93
N VAL A 122 -13.49 -13.04 1.51
CA VAL A 122 -14.79 -13.19 0.84
C VAL A 122 -15.11 -12.06 -0.12
N LEU A 123 -14.47 -10.90 -0.01
CA LEU A 123 -14.66 -9.74 -0.90
C LEU A 123 -13.44 -9.58 -1.81
N LYS A 124 -13.55 -10.01 -3.06
CA LYS A 124 -12.43 -10.09 -4.00
C LYS A 124 -12.25 -8.78 -4.78
N ILE A 125 -11.85 -7.71 -4.09
CA ILE A 125 -11.59 -6.39 -4.66
C ILE A 125 -10.14 -5.93 -4.48
N TYR A 126 -9.19 -6.86 -4.41
CA TYR A 126 -7.75 -6.60 -4.31
C TYR A 126 -6.95 -7.65 -5.08
N SER A 127 -5.71 -7.32 -5.44
CA SER A 127 -4.78 -8.23 -6.10
C SER A 127 -3.54 -8.55 -5.26
N GLY A 128 -2.99 -7.57 -4.56
CA GLY A 128 -1.71 -7.72 -3.88
C GLY A 128 -1.54 -6.82 -2.66
N GLY A 129 -0.26 -6.49 -2.37
CA GLY A 129 0.13 -5.76 -1.16
C GLY A 129 -0.46 -4.36 -1.03
N LEU A 130 -0.66 -3.66 -2.16
CA LEU A 130 -1.28 -2.32 -2.17
C LEU A 130 -2.70 -2.37 -1.61
N GLY A 131 -3.52 -3.30 -2.09
CA GLY A 131 -4.89 -3.45 -1.62
C GLY A 131 -4.98 -3.91 -0.17
N ILE A 132 -4.10 -4.83 0.24
CA ILE A 132 -4.02 -5.26 1.65
C ILE A 132 -3.66 -4.10 2.56
N LEU A 133 -2.71 -3.24 2.16
CA LEU A 133 -2.35 -2.04 2.89
C LEU A 133 -3.55 -1.08 3.02
N ALA A 134 -4.25 -0.81 1.90
CA ALA A 134 -5.43 0.05 1.90
C ALA A 134 -6.54 -0.52 2.81
N GLY A 135 -6.77 -1.83 2.78
CA GLY A 135 -7.73 -2.50 3.66
C GLY A 135 -7.35 -2.40 5.14
N ASP A 136 -6.08 -2.65 5.47
CA ASP A 136 -5.55 -2.51 6.82
C ASP A 136 -5.66 -1.06 7.32
N TYR A 137 -5.41 -0.09 6.43
CA TYR A 137 -5.53 1.33 6.73
C TYR A 137 -6.96 1.72 7.12
N LEU A 138 -7.98 1.23 6.40
CA LEU A 138 -9.39 1.48 6.74
C LEU A 138 -9.78 0.84 8.08
N LYS A 139 -9.29 -0.37 8.38
CA LYS A 139 -9.56 -1.03 9.66
C LYS A 139 -8.96 -0.26 10.83
N GLU A 140 -7.71 0.19 10.69
CA GLU A 140 -7.08 1.02 11.72
C GLU A 140 -7.75 2.39 11.86
N ALA A 141 -8.15 3.01 10.75
CA ALA A 141 -8.91 4.25 10.77
C ALA A 141 -10.21 4.09 11.56
N SER A 142 -10.87 2.92 11.44
CA SER A 142 -12.02 2.55 12.25
C SER A 142 -11.66 2.38 13.72
N ASP A 143 -10.62 1.59 14.04
CA ASP A 143 -10.19 1.34 15.42
C ASP A 143 -9.72 2.63 16.12
N SER A 144 -9.06 3.51 15.39
CA SER A 144 -8.62 4.84 15.86
C SER A 144 -9.69 5.93 15.82
N ASN A 145 -10.92 5.58 15.41
CA ASN A 145 -12.09 6.46 15.37
C ASN A 145 -11.87 7.79 14.64
N VAL A 146 -11.20 7.77 13.48
CA VAL A 146 -10.96 8.97 12.67
C VAL A 146 -12.08 9.19 11.64
N ASP A 147 -12.34 10.44 11.29
CA ASP A 147 -13.32 10.80 10.25
C ASP A 147 -12.72 10.59 8.86
N LEU A 148 -12.92 9.38 8.31
CA LEU A 148 -12.42 8.96 7.01
C LEU A 148 -13.52 8.29 6.19
N CYS A 149 -13.56 8.55 4.89
CA CYS A 149 -14.27 7.73 3.93
C CYS A 149 -13.34 7.32 2.78
N ALA A 150 -13.69 6.24 2.10
CA ALA A 150 -12.87 5.72 1.02
C ALA A 150 -13.68 5.48 -0.26
N ILE A 151 -13.02 5.56 -1.41
CA ILE A 151 -13.58 5.36 -2.75
C ILE A 151 -12.81 4.26 -3.45
N GLY A 152 -13.53 3.34 -4.10
CA GLY A 152 -12.96 2.26 -4.89
C GLY A 152 -13.97 1.66 -5.87
N PHE A 153 -13.71 0.43 -6.31
CA PHE A 153 -14.54 -0.28 -7.27
C PHE A 153 -15.10 -1.59 -6.71
N LEU A 154 -16.32 -1.92 -7.11
CA LEU A 154 -16.87 -3.26 -6.96
C LEU A 154 -16.64 -4.03 -8.27
N TYR A 155 -15.65 -4.91 -8.25
CA TYR A 155 -15.33 -5.70 -9.44
C TYR A 155 -16.24 -6.91 -9.59
N ARG A 156 -16.80 -7.12 -10.78
CA ARG A 156 -17.63 -8.29 -11.08
C ARG A 156 -16.87 -9.60 -10.94
N TYR A 157 -15.62 -9.64 -11.44
CA TYR A 157 -14.77 -10.84 -11.43
C TYR A 157 -13.59 -10.70 -10.46
N GLY A 158 -13.29 -9.48 -9.98
CA GLY A 158 -12.21 -9.19 -9.06
C GLY A 158 -10.84 -9.49 -9.65
N TYR A 159 -10.02 -10.20 -8.88
CA TYR A 159 -8.74 -10.76 -9.31
C TYR A 159 -8.84 -12.29 -9.36
N PHE A 160 -8.10 -12.93 -10.24
CA PHE A 160 -8.26 -14.35 -10.57
C PHE A 160 -7.94 -15.28 -9.40
N THR A 161 -8.60 -16.45 -9.40
CA THR A 161 -8.16 -17.61 -8.64
C THR A 161 -7.17 -18.43 -9.46
N GLN A 162 -6.09 -18.87 -8.80
CA GLN A 162 -5.01 -19.61 -9.47
C GLN A 162 -5.22 -21.11 -9.33
N SER A 163 -5.09 -21.84 -10.41
CA SER A 163 -4.83 -23.27 -10.41
C SER A 163 -3.53 -23.59 -11.15
N ILE A 164 -2.88 -24.68 -10.76
CA ILE A 164 -1.61 -25.11 -11.34
C ILE A 164 -1.86 -26.44 -12.08
N SER A 165 -1.48 -26.51 -13.35
CA SER A 165 -1.56 -27.74 -14.13
C SER A 165 -0.52 -28.78 -13.67
N MET A 166 -0.69 -30.01 -14.16
CA MET A 166 0.24 -31.12 -13.86
C MET A 166 1.69 -30.84 -14.31
N ASP A 167 1.87 -29.99 -15.31
CA ASP A 167 3.17 -29.57 -15.83
C ASP A 167 3.67 -28.25 -15.21
N GLY A 168 2.99 -27.74 -14.18
CA GLY A 168 3.37 -26.54 -13.45
C GLY A 168 2.91 -25.23 -14.06
N GLY A 169 2.10 -25.26 -15.13
CA GLY A 169 1.54 -24.04 -15.75
C GLY A 169 0.49 -23.37 -14.88
N GLN A 170 0.51 -22.05 -14.79
CA GLN A 170 -0.50 -21.28 -14.08
C GLN A 170 -1.73 -21.05 -14.98
N PHE A 171 -2.92 -21.30 -14.43
CA PHE A 171 -4.20 -20.88 -14.99
C PHE A 171 -4.82 -19.78 -14.14
N ALA A 172 -5.33 -18.75 -14.80
CA ALA A 172 -6.08 -17.66 -14.19
C ALA A 172 -7.59 -17.91 -14.42
N ASN A 173 -8.31 -18.18 -13.35
CA ASN A 173 -9.75 -18.44 -13.41
C ASN A 173 -10.51 -17.23 -12.85
N TYR A 174 -11.41 -16.66 -13.63
CA TYR A 174 -12.25 -15.52 -13.25
C TYR A 174 -13.67 -16.01 -12.99
N GLU A 175 -14.14 -15.84 -11.75
CA GLU A 175 -15.49 -16.21 -11.33
C GLU A 175 -16.26 -14.94 -10.98
N ALA A 176 -17.49 -14.81 -11.48
CA ALA A 176 -18.34 -13.68 -11.15
C ALA A 176 -18.71 -13.70 -9.67
N GLN A 177 -18.53 -12.57 -9.01
CA GLN A 177 -18.99 -12.38 -7.63
C GLN A 177 -20.51 -12.20 -7.62
N ASP A 178 -21.19 -12.91 -6.71
CA ASP A 178 -22.60 -12.70 -6.42
C ASP A 178 -22.72 -11.60 -5.33
N PHE A 179 -23.02 -10.37 -5.75
CA PHE A 179 -23.02 -9.21 -4.86
C PHE A 179 -24.06 -9.32 -3.72
N ASP A 180 -25.14 -10.06 -3.91
CA ASP A 180 -26.16 -10.25 -2.87
C ASP A 180 -25.68 -11.23 -1.76
N ARG A 181 -24.55 -11.92 -1.97
CA ARG A 181 -23.93 -12.83 -1.00
C ARG A 181 -22.66 -12.26 -0.37
N LEU A 182 -22.37 -10.98 -0.60
CA LEU A 182 -21.19 -10.31 -0.06
C LEU A 182 -21.57 -9.38 1.10
N PRO A 183 -20.65 -9.09 2.01
CA PRO A 183 -20.87 -8.13 3.11
C PRO A 183 -20.83 -6.69 2.61
N ILE A 184 -21.69 -6.35 1.68
CA ILE A 184 -21.84 -5.04 1.04
C ILE A 184 -23.32 -4.67 0.98
N GLU A 185 -23.61 -3.39 0.89
CA GLU A 185 -24.97 -2.88 0.83
C GLU A 185 -25.12 -1.93 -0.36
N ARG A 186 -26.28 -1.97 -1.03
CA ARG A 186 -26.65 -0.92 -1.99
C ARG A 186 -26.79 0.40 -1.25
N LEU A 187 -26.11 1.45 -1.69
CA LEU A 187 -26.31 2.77 -1.14
C LEU A 187 -27.62 3.32 -1.67
N LEU A 188 -28.57 3.59 -0.76
CA LEU A 188 -29.91 4.07 -1.12
C LEU A 188 -30.03 5.57 -0.86
N ASP A 189 -30.78 6.25 -1.71
CA ASP A 189 -31.22 7.63 -1.51
C ASP A 189 -32.41 7.72 -0.52
N LYS A 190 -32.92 8.92 -0.31
CA LYS A 190 -34.03 9.17 0.61
C LYS A 190 -35.35 8.52 0.16
N ASP A 191 -35.48 8.22 -1.13
CA ASP A 191 -36.66 7.61 -1.75
C ASP A 191 -36.55 6.08 -1.82
N GLY A 192 -35.45 5.53 -1.34
CA GLY A 192 -35.14 4.08 -1.32
C GLY A 192 -34.61 3.53 -2.64
N ASN A 193 -34.20 4.38 -3.59
CA ASN A 193 -33.59 3.98 -4.83
C ASN A 193 -32.06 3.89 -4.65
N GLN A 194 -31.42 2.97 -5.36
CA GLN A 194 -29.96 2.88 -5.36
C GLN A 194 -29.35 4.16 -5.94
N VAL A 195 -28.38 4.72 -5.23
CA VAL A 195 -27.61 5.87 -5.69
C VAL A 195 -26.80 5.47 -6.94
N ILE A 196 -27.00 6.23 -8.02
CA ILE A 196 -26.23 6.09 -9.26
C ILE A 196 -25.59 7.44 -9.54
N ILE A 197 -24.32 7.45 -9.90
CA ILE A 197 -23.64 8.66 -10.39
C ILE A 197 -23.54 8.60 -11.91
N ASP A 198 -23.62 9.77 -12.52
CA ASP A 198 -23.50 9.99 -13.95
C ASP A 198 -22.12 10.63 -14.21
N VAL A 199 -21.27 9.94 -14.95
CA VAL A 199 -19.91 10.40 -15.27
C VAL A 199 -19.83 10.65 -16.78
N PRO A 200 -19.61 11.90 -17.21
CA PRO A 200 -19.49 12.22 -18.63
C PRO A 200 -18.20 11.63 -19.21
N PHE A 201 -18.34 10.87 -20.28
CA PHE A 201 -17.25 10.28 -21.06
C PHE A 201 -17.21 10.91 -22.47
N PRO A 202 -16.16 10.66 -23.28
CA PRO A 202 -16.06 11.10 -24.67
C PRO A 202 -17.28 10.72 -25.52
N ASP A 203 -17.44 11.39 -26.65
CA ASP A 203 -18.50 11.13 -27.65
C ASP A 203 -19.93 11.29 -27.10
N ASN A 204 -20.14 12.16 -26.10
CA ASN A 204 -21.41 12.38 -25.41
C ASN A 204 -21.98 11.12 -24.73
N VAL A 205 -21.12 10.17 -24.39
CA VAL A 205 -21.51 9.00 -23.59
C VAL A 205 -21.55 9.39 -22.10
N THR A 206 -22.58 8.97 -21.42
CA THR A 206 -22.64 9.06 -19.95
C THR A 206 -22.49 7.66 -19.37
N ILE A 207 -21.48 7.47 -18.52
CA ILE A 207 -21.31 6.23 -17.76
C ILE A 207 -22.10 6.35 -16.46
N HIS A 208 -22.98 5.40 -16.25
CA HIS A 208 -23.75 5.26 -15.02
C HIS A 208 -23.01 4.31 -14.08
N ALA A 209 -22.71 4.74 -12.86
CA ALA A 209 -22.11 3.88 -11.85
C ALA A 209 -23.02 3.77 -10.63
N ALA A 210 -23.49 2.56 -10.35
CA ALA A 210 -24.21 2.24 -9.13
C ALA A 210 -23.25 2.26 -7.94
N VAL A 211 -23.73 2.76 -6.81
CA VAL A 211 -22.91 2.91 -5.62
C VAL A 211 -23.26 1.84 -4.59
N TRP A 212 -22.26 1.13 -4.14
CA TRP A 212 -22.32 0.17 -3.04
C TRP A 212 -21.52 0.68 -1.84
N ARG A 213 -21.90 0.28 -0.65
CA ARG A 213 -21.20 0.60 0.58
C ARG A 213 -20.69 -0.65 1.26
N VAL A 214 -19.45 -0.59 1.72
CA VAL A 214 -18.86 -1.56 2.65
C VAL A 214 -18.69 -0.86 3.99
N ASN A 215 -19.26 -1.42 5.04
CA ASN A 215 -19.07 -0.94 6.40
C ASN A 215 -17.80 -1.60 6.98
N VAL A 216 -16.69 -0.85 7.00
CA VAL A 216 -15.42 -1.29 7.58
C VAL A 216 -15.36 -0.76 9.02
N GLY A 217 -16.08 -1.43 9.93
CA GLY A 217 -16.34 -0.87 11.25
C GLY A 217 -17.09 0.44 11.14
N ARG A 218 -16.46 1.54 11.58
CA ARG A 218 -16.99 2.91 11.51
C ARG A 218 -16.79 3.59 10.15
N ILE A 219 -15.91 3.05 9.30
CA ILE A 219 -15.51 3.65 8.04
C ILE A 219 -16.42 3.19 6.91
N SER A 220 -16.92 4.13 6.10
CA SER A 220 -17.64 3.83 4.87
C SER A 220 -16.67 3.78 3.68
N LEU A 221 -16.61 2.63 3.01
CA LEU A 221 -15.98 2.48 1.71
C LEU A 221 -17.08 2.46 0.64
N TYR A 222 -17.05 3.43 -0.26
CA TYR A 222 -17.96 3.52 -1.39
C TYR A 222 -17.33 2.86 -2.61
N LEU A 223 -18.04 1.90 -3.20
CA LEU A 223 -17.61 1.13 -4.36
C LEU A 223 -18.46 1.49 -5.58
N LEU A 224 -17.81 1.85 -6.67
CA LEU A 224 -18.44 2.15 -7.95
C LEU A 224 -18.58 0.88 -8.79
N ASP A 225 -19.76 0.69 -9.39
CA ASP A 225 -20.11 -0.47 -10.20
C ASP A 225 -20.76 -0.01 -11.50
N THR A 226 -20.09 -0.21 -12.64
CA THR A 226 -20.61 0.11 -13.97
C THR A 226 -21.33 -1.07 -14.64
N ASP A 227 -21.29 -2.27 -14.04
CA ASP A 227 -21.94 -3.47 -14.58
C ASP A 227 -23.45 -3.47 -14.32
N ILE A 228 -24.14 -2.44 -14.83
CA ILE A 228 -25.57 -2.21 -14.72
C ILE A 228 -26.20 -2.02 -16.10
N LEU A 229 -27.51 -2.31 -16.20
CA LEU A 229 -28.22 -2.34 -17.48
C LEU A 229 -28.34 -0.98 -18.19
N GLN A 230 -28.14 0.12 -17.48
CA GLN A 230 -28.15 1.47 -18.04
C GLN A 230 -26.95 1.72 -18.97
N ASN A 231 -25.86 0.97 -18.80
CA ASN A 231 -24.66 1.08 -19.63
C ASN A 231 -24.68 0.11 -20.80
N ALA A 232 -24.04 0.48 -21.90
CA ALA A 232 -23.73 -0.43 -23.00
C ALA A 232 -22.78 -1.54 -22.52
N GLU A 233 -22.78 -2.68 -23.17
CA GLU A 233 -21.99 -3.85 -22.76
C GLU A 233 -20.49 -3.54 -22.65
N TYR A 234 -19.95 -2.78 -23.58
CA TYR A 234 -18.56 -2.31 -23.54
C TYR A 234 -18.27 -1.45 -22.31
N ASP A 235 -19.19 -0.59 -21.89
CA ASP A 235 -19.03 0.33 -20.77
C ASP A 235 -19.20 -0.39 -19.42
N ARG A 236 -20.03 -1.42 -19.37
CA ARG A 236 -20.21 -2.27 -18.20
C ARG A 236 -18.88 -2.93 -17.78
N SER A 237 -18.01 -3.21 -18.75
CA SER A 237 -16.73 -3.90 -18.53
C SER A 237 -15.69 -3.08 -17.76
N ILE A 238 -15.87 -1.77 -17.54
CA ILE A 238 -14.91 -0.93 -16.82
C ILE A 238 -14.62 -1.49 -15.43
N THR A 239 -15.65 -1.96 -14.71
CA THR A 239 -15.51 -2.54 -13.37
C THR A 239 -15.57 -4.07 -13.35
N HIS A 240 -15.21 -4.74 -14.45
CA HIS A 240 -15.19 -6.21 -14.49
C HIS A 240 -13.98 -6.79 -13.75
N THR A 241 -12.77 -6.38 -14.11
CA THR A 241 -11.53 -6.97 -13.58
C THR A 241 -10.55 -5.90 -13.12
N LEU A 242 -9.94 -6.14 -11.97
CA LEU A 242 -8.85 -5.33 -11.46
C LEU A 242 -7.61 -5.51 -12.33
N TYR A 243 -7.04 -4.41 -12.82
CA TYR A 243 -5.89 -4.40 -13.74
C TYR A 243 -6.11 -5.18 -15.04
N GLY A 244 -7.35 -5.33 -15.46
CA GLY A 244 -7.72 -5.98 -16.71
C GLY A 244 -7.83 -5.02 -17.89
N GLY A 245 -7.82 -5.58 -19.11
CA GLY A 245 -7.94 -4.84 -20.35
C GLY A 245 -6.64 -4.18 -20.82
N ASP A 246 -6.79 -3.23 -21.74
CA ASP A 246 -5.70 -2.45 -22.34
C ASP A 246 -5.47 -1.10 -21.61
N TRP A 247 -4.57 -0.27 -22.16
CA TRP A 247 -4.28 1.06 -21.64
C TRP A 247 -5.49 2.01 -21.69
N GLU A 248 -6.38 1.86 -22.66
CA GLU A 248 -7.61 2.64 -22.70
C GLU A 248 -8.56 2.25 -21.56
N ASN A 249 -8.73 0.96 -21.31
CA ASN A 249 -9.53 0.51 -20.14
C ASN A 249 -8.89 0.95 -18.82
N ARG A 250 -7.56 0.97 -18.74
CA ARG A 250 -6.84 1.51 -17.59
C ARG A 250 -7.19 2.98 -17.35
N LEU A 251 -7.13 3.82 -18.40
CA LEU A 251 -7.49 5.24 -18.31
C LEU A 251 -8.96 5.41 -17.91
N ARG A 252 -9.86 4.58 -18.46
CA ARG A 252 -11.30 4.61 -18.12
C ARG A 252 -11.54 4.29 -16.63
N GLN A 253 -10.82 3.34 -16.07
CA GLN A 253 -10.86 3.04 -14.63
C GLN A 253 -10.35 4.22 -13.80
N GLU A 254 -9.22 4.81 -14.15
CA GLU A 254 -8.65 5.95 -13.42
C GLU A 254 -9.54 7.20 -13.53
N TYR A 255 -10.16 7.42 -14.70
CA TYR A 255 -11.14 8.48 -14.91
C TYR A 255 -12.35 8.30 -14.01
N LEU A 256 -12.90 7.09 -13.96
CA LEU A 256 -14.05 6.77 -13.11
C LEU A 256 -13.70 6.88 -11.63
N LEU A 257 -12.52 6.41 -11.19
CA LEU A 257 -12.09 6.52 -9.79
C LEU A 257 -11.93 7.97 -9.36
N GLY A 258 -11.16 8.74 -10.12
CA GLY A 258 -10.81 10.12 -9.76
C GLY A 258 -11.99 11.07 -9.94
N ILE A 259 -12.44 11.26 -11.18
CA ILE A 259 -13.54 12.17 -11.50
C ILE A 259 -14.85 11.64 -10.93
N GLY A 260 -15.19 10.39 -11.19
CA GLY A 260 -16.41 9.77 -10.67
C GLY A 260 -16.46 9.75 -9.14
N GLY A 261 -15.35 9.48 -8.49
CA GLY A 261 -15.25 9.48 -7.02
C GLY A 261 -15.52 10.87 -6.41
N VAL A 262 -15.00 11.94 -7.00
CA VAL A 262 -15.27 13.31 -6.54
C VAL A 262 -16.73 13.69 -6.79
N LEU A 263 -17.29 13.35 -7.96
CA LEU A 263 -18.71 13.54 -8.26
C LEU A 263 -19.61 12.79 -7.27
N LEU A 264 -19.21 11.59 -6.85
CA LEU A 264 -19.92 10.84 -5.81
C LEU A 264 -19.92 11.59 -4.48
N LEU A 265 -18.76 12.05 -4.00
CA LEU A 265 -18.66 12.82 -2.75
C LEU A 265 -19.54 14.07 -2.80
N LYS A 266 -19.52 14.78 -3.94
CA LYS A 266 -20.35 15.94 -4.17
C LYS A 266 -21.85 15.60 -4.11
N LYS A 267 -22.29 14.52 -4.76
CA LYS A 267 -23.68 14.03 -4.72
C LYS A 267 -24.15 13.66 -3.32
N LEU A 268 -23.23 13.08 -2.51
CA LEU A 268 -23.52 12.72 -1.11
C LEU A 268 -23.39 13.91 -0.14
N GLY A 269 -22.95 15.08 -0.59
CA GLY A 269 -22.69 16.25 0.25
C GLY A 269 -21.51 16.06 1.21
N ILE A 270 -20.58 15.13 0.91
CA ILE A 270 -19.40 14.83 1.72
C ILE A 270 -18.27 15.77 1.32
N LYS A 271 -17.79 16.53 2.29
CA LYS A 271 -16.55 17.34 2.15
C LYS A 271 -15.54 16.87 3.17
N LYS A 272 -14.28 16.78 2.76
CA LYS A 272 -13.17 16.35 3.63
C LYS A 272 -12.06 17.39 3.57
N ASP A 273 -11.27 17.45 4.65
CA ASP A 273 -10.14 18.39 4.75
C ASP A 273 -9.00 17.96 3.82
N ILE A 274 -8.77 16.64 3.69
CA ILE A 274 -7.67 16.05 2.93
C ILE A 274 -8.19 15.02 1.93
N TYR A 275 -7.61 15.04 0.73
CA TYR A 275 -7.83 14.05 -0.32
C TYR A 275 -6.53 13.27 -0.53
N HIS A 276 -6.52 12.02 -0.08
CA HIS A 276 -5.35 11.16 -0.13
C HIS A 276 -5.38 10.26 -1.38
N CYS A 277 -4.48 10.51 -2.31
CA CYS A 277 -4.26 9.69 -3.50
C CYS A 277 -3.28 8.56 -3.18
N ASN A 278 -3.79 7.35 -3.02
CA ASN A 278 -2.99 6.16 -2.73
C ASN A 278 -2.56 5.51 -4.05
N GLU A 279 -1.44 5.89 -4.61
CA GLU A 279 -0.87 5.58 -5.92
C GLU A 279 -1.38 6.50 -7.06
N GLY A 280 -0.68 6.47 -8.19
CA GLY A 280 -0.92 7.32 -9.36
C GLY A 280 -2.31 7.18 -9.97
N HIS A 281 -2.93 6.01 -9.87
CA HIS A 281 -4.25 5.74 -10.43
C HIS A 281 -5.41 6.59 -9.85
N ALA A 282 -5.17 7.28 -8.74
CA ALA A 282 -6.14 8.20 -8.15
C ALA A 282 -6.01 9.66 -8.64
N ALA A 283 -5.05 9.95 -9.51
CA ALA A 283 -4.64 11.30 -9.89
C ALA A 283 -5.78 12.20 -10.39
N LEU A 284 -6.71 11.65 -11.15
CA LEU A 284 -7.77 12.44 -11.76
C LEU A 284 -8.81 12.99 -10.76
N CYS A 285 -8.70 12.62 -9.46
CA CYS A 285 -9.49 13.29 -8.43
C CYS A 285 -9.12 14.78 -8.32
N ASN A 286 -7.83 15.12 -8.51
CA ASN A 286 -7.39 16.51 -8.50
C ASN A 286 -7.86 17.30 -9.73
N VAL A 287 -8.04 16.63 -10.89
CA VAL A 287 -8.63 17.27 -12.07
C VAL A 287 -10.06 17.76 -11.77
N GLN A 288 -10.92 16.88 -11.25
CA GLN A 288 -12.30 17.29 -10.95
C GLN A 288 -12.36 18.36 -9.86
N ARG A 289 -11.49 18.30 -8.87
CA ARG A 289 -11.42 19.33 -7.82
C ARG A 289 -10.97 20.68 -8.36
N LEU A 290 -9.98 20.70 -9.28
CA LEU A 290 -9.58 21.93 -10.00
C LEU A 290 -10.77 22.53 -10.76
N VAL A 291 -11.51 21.70 -11.51
CA VAL A 291 -12.72 22.13 -12.22
C VAL A 291 -13.77 22.67 -11.27
N ASP A 292 -14.03 22.00 -10.16
CA ASP A 292 -15.02 22.47 -9.17
C ASP A 292 -14.65 23.86 -8.60
N TYR A 293 -13.37 24.12 -8.34
CA TYR A 293 -12.92 25.43 -7.86
C TYR A 293 -12.98 26.52 -8.95
N THR A 294 -12.60 26.19 -10.19
CA THR A 294 -12.71 27.18 -11.28
C THR A 294 -14.16 27.52 -11.61
N GLU A 295 -15.05 26.54 -11.59
CA GLU A 295 -16.50 26.76 -11.72
C GLU A 295 -17.10 27.57 -10.56
N SER A 296 -16.46 27.57 -9.39
CA SER A 296 -16.85 28.43 -8.26
C SER A 296 -16.40 29.90 -8.39
N GLY A 297 -15.65 30.23 -9.44
CA GLY A 297 -15.21 31.59 -9.78
C GLY A 297 -13.75 31.92 -9.48
N LEU A 298 -12.92 30.92 -9.11
CA LEU A 298 -11.47 31.06 -8.99
C LEU A 298 -10.80 30.89 -10.35
N ASP A 299 -9.67 31.53 -10.57
CA ASP A 299 -8.80 31.16 -11.70
C ASP A 299 -8.01 29.87 -11.42
N PHE A 300 -7.34 29.37 -12.47
CA PHE A 300 -6.58 28.11 -12.37
C PHE A 300 -5.48 28.18 -11.31
N GLY A 301 -4.74 29.29 -11.23
CA GLY A 301 -3.64 29.46 -10.27
C GLY A 301 -4.15 29.38 -8.83
N GLN A 302 -5.24 30.08 -8.54
CA GLN A 302 -5.91 30.08 -7.23
C GLN A 302 -6.47 28.70 -6.87
N ALA A 303 -7.13 28.04 -7.84
CA ALA A 303 -7.67 26.70 -7.69
C ALA A 303 -6.56 25.68 -7.38
N LEU A 304 -5.42 25.80 -8.07
CA LEU A 304 -4.26 24.92 -7.89
C LEU A 304 -3.69 25.01 -6.47
N GLU A 305 -3.57 26.23 -5.90
CA GLU A 305 -3.09 26.39 -4.52
C GLU A 305 -4.02 25.67 -3.52
N LEU A 306 -5.32 25.74 -3.71
CA LEU A 306 -6.27 25.09 -2.81
C LEU A 306 -6.29 23.56 -2.97
N VAL A 307 -6.23 23.07 -4.19
CA VAL A 307 -6.16 21.62 -4.46
C VAL A 307 -4.86 21.05 -3.89
N ARG A 308 -3.73 21.71 -4.10
CA ARG A 308 -2.43 21.31 -3.54
C ARG A 308 -2.47 21.21 -2.03
N ALA A 309 -2.91 22.27 -1.35
CA ALA A 309 -2.91 22.38 0.12
C ALA A 309 -3.83 21.37 0.82
N SER A 310 -4.63 20.62 0.09
CA SER A 310 -5.53 19.61 0.62
C SER A 310 -5.37 18.25 -0.08
N SER A 311 -4.19 17.99 -0.68
CA SER A 311 -3.91 16.75 -1.41
C SER A 311 -2.59 16.14 -1.00
N LEU A 312 -2.64 14.86 -0.62
CA LEU A 312 -1.47 14.00 -0.36
C LEU A 312 -1.36 12.91 -1.43
N TYR A 313 -0.16 12.69 -1.93
CA TYR A 313 0.18 11.59 -2.83
C TYR A 313 1.12 10.59 -2.16
N THR A 314 0.69 9.34 -2.03
CA THR A 314 1.54 8.24 -1.59
C THR A 314 1.98 7.38 -2.77
N VAL A 315 3.30 7.31 -2.97
CA VAL A 315 3.95 6.51 -4.02
C VAL A 315 4.19 5.09 -3.52
N HIS A 316 3.77 4.09 -4.29
CA HIS A 316 4.07 2.67 -3.99
C HIS A 316 5.01 2.03 -5.01
N THR A 317 5.23 2.70 -6.13
CA THR A 317 6.03 2.18 -7.25
C THR A 317 7.48 2.62 -7.11
N PRO A 318 8.46 1.68 -7.04
CA PRO A 318 9.87 2.02 -6.80
C PRO A 318 10.67 2.29 -8.08
N VAL A 319 10.06 2.16 -9.27
CA VAL A 319 10.74 2.31 -10.57
C VAL A 319 9.91 3.14 -11.54
N PRO A 320 10.53 4.02 -12.36
CA PRO A 320 9.80 4.88 -13.30
C PRO A 320 8.88 4.12 -14.26
N ALA A 321 9.34 3.00 -14.82
CA ALA A 321 8.57 2.20 -15.78
C ALA A 321 7.29 1.54 -15.20
N GLY A 322 7.11 1.56 -13.89
CA GLY A 322 5.92 1.02 -13.24
C GLY A 322 4.80 2.03 -13.02
N HIS A 323 5.01 3.32 -13.35
CA HIS A 323 3.97 4.33 -13.28
C HIS A 323 3.03 4.29 -14.49
N ASP A 324 1.86 4.89 -14.35
CA ASP A 324 0.88 4.98 -15.42
C ASP A 324 1.20 6.17 -16.35
N TYR A 325 1.48 5.84 -17.61
CA TYR A 325 1.80 6.79 -18.69
C TYR A 325 0.79 6.67 -19.83
N PHE A 326 0.23 7.77 -20.25
CA PHE A 326 -0.74 7.81 -21.35
C PHE A 326 -0.23 8.67 -22.51
N ASP A 327 -0.38 8.14 -23.73
CA ASP A 327 -0.11 8.89 -24.95
C ASP A 327 -1.03 10.11 -25.04
N GLU A 328 -0.53 11.24 -25.52
CA GLU A 328 -1.27 12.50 -25.61
C GLU A 328 -2.59 12.35 -26.37
N GLY A 329 -2.63 11.57 -27.46
CA GLY A 329 -3.85 11.32 -28.22
C GLY A 329 -4.93 10.58 -27.44
N LEU A 330 -4.54 9.52 -26.70
CA LEU A 330 -5.47 8.78 -25.86
C LEU A 330 -5.93 9.65 -24.68
N PHE A 331 -5.01 10.35 -24.04
CA PHE A 331 -5.31 11.22 -22.91
C PHE A 331 -6.24 12.37 -23.34
N GLY A 332 -5.96 13.00 -24.49
CA GLY A 332 -6.79 14.07 -25.05
C GLY A 332 -8.20 13.63 -25.44
N LYS A 333 -8.38 12.37 -25.86
CA LYS A 333 -9.71 11.82 -26.11
C LYS A 333 -10.62 11.92 -24.88
N TYR A 334 -10.08 11.65 -23.67
CA TYR A 334 -10.85 11.65 -22.43
C TYR A 334 -10.82 12.97 -21.66
N LEU A 335 -9.70 13.70 -21.69
CA LEU A 335 -9.48 14.90 -20.87
C LEU A 335 -9.43 16.20 -21.70
N GLY A 336 -9.68 16.15 -23.02
CA GLY A 336 -9.62 17.32 -23.90
C GLY A 336 -10.61 18.45 -23.56
N TRP A 337 -11.63 18.16 -22.75
CA TRP A 337 -12.59 19.16 -22.26
C TRP A 337 -12.07 19.96 -21.05
N VAL A 338 -11.05 19.47 -20.36
CA VAL A 338 -10.57 20.02 -19.09
C VAL A 338 -9.97 21.42 -19.24
N PRO A 339 -9.09 21.70 -20.22
CA PRO A 339 -8.45 23.01 -20.35
C PRO A 339 -9.44 24.16 -20.45
N GLU A 340 -10.52 23.98 -21.21
CA GLU A 340 -11.59 25.01 -21.33
C GLU A 340 -12.22 25.33 -19.97
N ARG A 341 -12.46 24.32 -19.14
CA ARG A 341 -13.04 24.49 -17.80
C ARG A 341 -12.06 25.14 -16.83
N LEU A 342 -10.77 24.89 -17.00
CA LEU A 342 -9.73 25.47 -16.18
C LEU A 342 -9.29 26.86 -16.66
N GLY A 343 -9.68 27.28 -17.88
CA GLY A 343 -9.24 28.54 -18.47
C GLY A 343 -7.75 28.58 -18.86
N ILE A 344 -7.17 27.43 -19.19
CA ILE A 344 -5.76 27.28 -19.59
C ILE A 344 -5.63 26.62 -20.97
N SER A 345 -4.45 26.67 -21.56
CA SER A 345 -4.18 25.98 -22.83
C SER A 345 -4.07 24.46 -22.64
N TRP A 346 -4.26 23.71 -23.75
CA TRP A 346 -3.98 22.25 -23.75
C TRP A 346 -2.53 21.95 -23.37
N ASN A 347 -1.57 22.75 -23.87
CA ASN A 347 -0.16 22.57 -23.57
C ASN A 347 0.15 22.77 -22.08
N ASP A 348 -0.45 23.75 -21.43
CA ASP A 348 -0.30 23.97 -20.00
C ASP A 348 -0.87 22.79 -19.21
N PHE A 349 -2.03 22.29 -19.62
CA PHE A 349 -2.66 21.15 -18.94
C PHE A 349 -1.84 19.85 -19.08
N ILE A 350 -1.45 19.50 -20.32
CA ILE A 350 -0.67 18.28 -20.55
C ILE A 350 0.74 18.37 -19.92
N GLY A 351 1.31 19.58 -19.84
CA GLY A 351 2.57 19.87 -19.15
C GLY A 351 2.55 19.53 -17.68
N LEU A 352 1.40 19.54 -17.01
CA LEU A 352 1.28 19.10 -15.60
C LEU A 352 1.67 17.63 -15.41
N GLY A 353 1.47 16.79 -16.43
CA GLY A 353 1.84 15.37 -16.39
C GLY A 353 3.22 15.05 -16.95
N ARG A 354 4.02 16.05 -17.36
CA ARG A 354 5.36 15.89 -17.92
C ARG A 354 6.43 16.37 -16.94
N MET A 355 7.55 15.68 -16.86
CA MET A 355 8.70 16.16 -16.09
C MET A 355 9.32 17.39 -16.75
N ASN A 356 9.40 17.38 -18.07
CA ASN A 356 9.78 18.53 -18.87
C ASN A 356 8.55 19.05 -19.63
N ASP A 357 8.00 20.15 -19.20
CA ASP A 357 6.80 20.75 -19.79
C ASP A 357 6.97 21.10 -21.28
N GLU A 358 8.22 21.37 -21.72
CA GLU A 358 8.59 21.70 -23.11
C GLU A 358 8.82 20.45 -23.98
N ASP A 359 8.90 19.25 -23.39
CA ASP A 359 9.10 18.02 -24.16
C ASP A 359 7.77 17.45 -24.66
N HIS A 360 7.40 17.83 -25.87
CA HIS A 360 6.18 17.35 -26.52
C HIS A 360 6.19 15.84 -26.86
N GLY A 361 7.31 15.15 -26.73
CA GLY A 361 7.43 13.69 -26.90
C GLY A 361 7.15 12.93 -25.61
N GLU A 362 7.14 13.59 -24.45
CA GLU A 362 6.89 12.96 -23.17
C GLU A 362 5.40 12.66 -22.98
N LYS A 363 5.09 11.41 -22.57
CA LYS A 363 3.72 10.99 -22.26
C LYS A 363 3.24 11.64 -20.97
N PHE A 364 1.92 11.78 -20.82
CA PHE A 364 1.33 12.21 -19.57
C PHE A 364 1.50 11.13 -18.50
N CYS A 365 2.19 11.46 -17.40
CA CYS A 365 2.42 10.60 -16.24
C CYS A 365 1.52 11.02 -15.08
N MET A 366 0.69 10.12 -14.59
CA MET A 366 -0.22 10.37 -13.46
C MET A 366 0.54 10.74 -12.19
N SER A 367 1.69 10.11 -11.93
CA SER A 367 2.52 10.40 -10.76
C SER A 367 3.17 11.78 -10.83
N THR A 368 3.64 12.18 -12.01
CA THR A 368 4.17 13.55 -12.23
C THR A 368 3.09 14.60 -12.01
N PHE A 369 1.89 14.34 -12.52
CA PHE A 369 0.73 15.21 -12.29
C PHE A 369 0.42 15.35 -10.79
N LEU A 370 0.43 14.25 -10.04
CA LEU A 370 0.22 14.31 -8.58
C LEU A 370 1.34 15.04 -7.85
N CYS A 371 2.60 14.84 -8.24
CA CYS A 371 3.72 15.62 -7.67
C CYS A 371 3.55 17.14 -7.87
N LYS A 372 2.93 17.57 -8.98
CA LYS A 372 2.66 18.98 -9.28
C LYS A 372 1.35 19.51 -8.65
N THR A 373 0.41 18.63 -8.30
CA THR A 373 -0.92 19.01 -7.79
C THR A 373 -1.20 18.61 -6.35
N CYS A 374 -0.26 17.94 -5.67
CA CYS A 374 -0.30 17.68 -4.24
C CYS A 374 0.76 18.52 -3.52
N GLN A 375 0.44 18.99 -2.30
CA GLN A 375 1.42 19.66 -1.46
C GLN A 375 2.45 18.67 -0.94
N GLU A 376 1.96 17.51 -0.47
CA GLU A 376 2.81 16.49 0.13
C GLU A 376 2.87 15.25 -0.76
N VAL A 377 4.07 14.68 -0.82
CA VAL A 377 4.37 13.43 -1.52
C VAL A 377 5.20 12.56 -0.60
N ASN A 378 4.86 11.27 -0.47
CA ASN A 378 5.62 10.37 0.37
C ASN A 378 5.84 8.98 -0.25
N GLY A 379 7.01 8.41 0.02
CA GLY A 379 7.27 6.99 -0.15
C GLY A 379 6.78 6.16 1.04
N VAL A 380 6.85 4.84 0.91
CA VAL A 380 6.26 3.89 1.86
C VAL A 380 7.30 3.12 2.71
N SER A 381 8.55 3.57 2.68
CA SER A 381 9.65 3.25 3.59
C SER A 381 10.71 4.34 3.50
N LYS A 382 11.65 4.37 4.45
CA LYS A 382 12.75 5.35 4.43
C LYS A 382 13.54 5.27 3.13
N LEU A 383 13.99 4.08 2.74
CA LEU A 383 14.73 3.88 1.51
C LEU A 383 13.89 4.23 0.27
N HIS A 384 12.60 3.89 0.27
CA HIS A 384 11.72 4.24 -0.84
C HIS A 384 11.47 5.75 -0.95
N GLY A 385 11.46 6.47 0.17
CA GLY A 385 11.46 7.93 0.16
C GLY A 385 12.70 8.50 -0.55
N GLU A 386 13.89 7.96 -0.27
CA GLU A 386 15.13 8.33 -0.96
C GLU A 386 15.05 8.00 -2.47
N VAL A 387 14.60 6.80 -2.83
CA VAL A 387 14.39 6.39 -4.25
C VAL A 387 13.38 7.31 -4.95
N SER A 388 12.30 7.69 -4.27
CA SER A 388 11.27 8.59 -4.83
C SER A 388 11.82 10.00 -5.06
N ARG A 389 12.67 10.52 -4.18
CA ARG A 389 13.39 11.79 -4.37
C ARG A 389 14.25 11.77 -5.63
N GLU A 390 15.05 10.69 -5.81
CA GLU A 390 15.85 10.50 -7.02
C GLU A 390 14.98 10.42 -8.28
N MET A 391 13.88 9.64 -8.21
CA MET A 391 12.98 9.37 -9.33
C MET A 391 12.23 10.61 -9.83
N PHE A 392 11.79 11.48 -8.92
CA PHE A 392 11.02 12.69 -9.26
C PHE A 392 11.87 13.96 -9.30
N ASN A 393 13.18 13.87 -9.11
CA ASN A 393 14.06 15.05 -9.08
C ASN A 393 13.95 15.94 -10.33
N GLY A 394 13.66 15.34 -11.49
CA GLY A 394 13.46 16.08 -12.73
C GLY A 394 12.29 17.09 -12.74
N ILE A 395 11.32 16.92 -11.82
CA ILE A 395 10.20 17.85 -11.64
C ILE A 395 10.68 19.16 -10.99
N TRP A 396 11.60 19.06 -10.03
CA TRP A 396 12.11 20.18 -9.23
C TRP A 396 13.53 20.56 -9.65
N ARG A 397 13.65 21.06 -10.89
CA ARG A 397 14.93 21.42 -11.49
C ARG A 397 15.66 22.47 -10.67
N GLY A 398 16.98 22.32 -10.54
CA GLY A 398 17.83 23.21 -9.78
C GLY A 398 17.97 22.85 -8.30
N TYR A 399 17.27 21.82 -7.83
CA TYR A 399 17.41 21.23 -6.52
C TYR A 399 18.01 19.83 -6.60
N PHE A 400 18.72 19.41 -5.56
CA PHE A 400 19.24 18.05 -5.43
C PHE A 400 18.19 17.13 -4.80
N PRO A 401 18.24 15.79 -5.04
CA PRO A 401 17.31 14.85 -4.44
C PRO A 401 17.22 14.94 -2.91
N GLU A 402 18.37 15.21 -2.24
CA GLU A 402 18.47 15.35 -0.80
C GLU A 402 17.68 16.54 -0.24
N GLU A 403 17.41 17.53 -1.07
CA GLU A 403 16.66 18.74 -0.70
C GLU A 403 15.16 18.59 -0.93
N SER A 404 14.74 17.55 -1.65
CA SER A 404 13.34 17.33 -2.01
C SER A 404 12.47 17.17 -0.75
N HIS A 405 11.29 17.80 -0.78
CA HIS A 405 10.28 17.68 0.27
C HIS A 405 9.57 16.31 0.28
N VAL A 406 9.82 15.45 -0.71
CA VAL A 406 9.27 14.08 -0.72
C VAL A 406 9.68 13.36 0.57
N GLY A 407 8.68 13.08 1.39
CA GLY A 407 8.85 12.42 2.68
C GLY A 407 8.69 10.90 2.61
N TYR A 408 8.52 10.30 3.78
CA TYR A 408 8.12 8.89 3.87
C TYR A 408 7.30 8.61 5.13
N VAL A 409 6.41 7.64 5.01
CA VAL A 409 5.80 6.93 6.14
C VAL A 409 5.97 5.45 5.84
N THR A 410 6.75 4.76 6.67
CA THR A 410 6.95 3.33 6.49
C THR A 410 5.65 2.59 6.74
N ASN A 411 5.29 1.68 5.84
CA ASN A 411 4.10 0.88 5.98
C ASN A 411 4.11 0.11 7.30
N GLY A 412 2.93 -0.21 7.77
CA GLY A 412 2.67 -1.10 8.88
C GLY A 412 1.49 -2.01 8.56
N VAL A 413 1.11 -2.84 9.48
CA VAL A 413 0.01 -3.80 9.30
C VAL A 413 -0.97 -3.73 10.46
N HIS A 414 -2.23 -4.01 10.19
CA HIS A 414 -3.29 -3.99 11.20
C HIS A 414 -3.15 -5.20 12.13
N LEU A 415 -2.60 -4.98 13.33
CA LEU A 415 -2.30 -6.04 14.29
C LEU A 415 -3.52 -6.94 14.58
N PRO A 416 -4.73 -6.42 14.87
CA PRO A 416 -5.89 -7.26 15.15
C PRO A 416 -6.27 -8.20 14.01
N THR A 417 -5.99 -7.82 12.75
CA THR A 417 -6.23 -8.67 11.59
C THR A 417 -5.18 -9.79 11.47
N TRP A 418 -3.88 -9.48 11.66
CA TRP A 418 -2.80 -10.38 11.28
C TRP A 418 -2.24 -11.23 12.42
N ILE A 419 -2.47 -10.86 13.67
CA ILE A 419 -2.02 -11.65 14.82
C ILE A 419 -2.83 -12.95 14.94
N ALA A 420 -2.13 -14.06 15.15
CA ALA A 420 -2.79 -15.32 15.43
C ALA A 420 -3.47 -15.31 16.81
N HIS A 421 -4.61 -16.00 16.90
CA HIS A 421 -5.39 -16.09 18.14
C HIS A 421 -4.53 -16.64 19.31
N GLU A 422 -3.65 -17.59 19.04
CA GLU A 422 -2.75 -18.17 20.04
C GLU A 422 -1.84 -17.12 20.67
N TRP A 423 -1.30 -16.18 19.88
CA TRP A 423 -0.50 -15.06 20.39
C TRP A 423 -1.37 -14.05 21.13
N ARG A 424 -2.55 -13.76 20.61
CA ARG A 424 -3.48 -12.84 21.27
C ARG A 424 -3.80 -13.31 22.68
N THR A 425 -4.11 -14.60 22.86
CA THR A 425 -4.37 -15.19 24.18
C THR A 425 -3.17 -15.05 25.12
N VAL A 426 -1.95 -15.29 24.62
CA VAL A 426 -0.72 -15.12 25.43
C VAL A 426 -0.53 -13.65 25.82
N PHE A 427 -0.74 -12.71 24.89
CA PHE A 427 -0.59 -11.29 25.20
C PHE A 427 -1.68 -10.78 26.15
N GLU A 428 -2.91 -11.25 26.05
CA GLU A 428 -3.98 -10.94 27.01
C GLU A 428 -3.66 -11.41 28.43
N GLU A 429 -2.86 -12.49 28.60
CA GLU A 429 -2.44 -12.99 29.91
C GLU A 429 -1.27 -12.18 30.52
N TYR A 430 -0.31 -11.75 29.68
CA TYR A 430 0.96 -11.17 30.17
C TYR A 430 1.10 -9.67 29.94
N PHE A 431 0.38 -9.09 28.98
CA PHE A 431 0.49 -7.67 28.61
C PHE A 431 -0.56 -6.83 29.37
N ASP A 432 -0.38 -5.54 29.32
CA ASP A 432 -1.36 -4.58 29.84
C ASP A 432 -2.69 -4.72 29.07
N PRO A 433 -3.87 -4.66 29.75
CA PRO A 433 -5.17 -4.72 29.10
C PRO A 433 -5.39 -3.67 28.00
N ASP A 434 -4.72 -2.54 28.09
CA ASP A 434 -4.83 -1.44 27.13
C ASP A 434 -3.87 -1.57 25.93
N PHE A 435 -3.04 -2.63 25.85
CA PHE A 435 -2.05 -2.77 24.78
C PHE A 435 -2.68 -2.76 23.37
N MET A 436 -3.87 -3.33 23.22
CA MET A 436 -4.58 -3.34 21.93
C MET A 436 -5.09 -1.95 21.50
N LYS A 437 -5.16 -0.97 22.42
CA LYS A 437 -5.54 0.41 22.11
C LYS A 437 -4.34 1.26 21.66
N ASP A 438 -3.14 0.92 22.12
CA ASP A 438 -1.89 1.62 21.79
C ASP A 438 -0.77 0.63 21.47
N GLN A 439 -0.97 -0.10 20.38
CA GLN A 439 -0.07 -1.17 19.91
C GLN A 439 1.30 -0.65 19.47
N SER A 440 1.44 0.65 19.25
CA SER A 440 2.69 1.31 18.85
C SER A 440 3.57 1.72 20.03
N ASN A 441 3.11 1.52 21.26
CA ASN A 441 3.86 1.83 22.46
C ASN A 441 4.88 0.73 22.80
N PRO A 442 6.20 0.98 22.68
CA PRO A 442 7.22 -0.03 22.94
C PRO A 442 7.18 -0.63 24.34
N ALA A 443 6.73 0.15 25.34
CA ALA A 443 6.69 -0.30 26.72
C ALA A 443 5.78 -1.50 26.94
N TYR A 444 4.69 -1.64 26.15
CA TYR A 444 3.84 -2.83 26.22
C TYR A 444 4.56 -4.08 25.68
N TRP A 445 5.36 -3.92 24.64
CA TRP A 445 6.07 -5.03 23.99
C TRP A 445 7.30 -5.51 24.78
N GLU A 446 7.89 -4.69 25.66
CA GLU A 446 8.95 -5.12 26.57
C GLU A 446 8.50 -6.23 27.52
N ARG A 447 7.21 -6.33 27.80
CA ARG A 447 6.64 -7.41 28.62
C ARG A 447 6.78 -8.80 28.00
N ILE A 448 7.15 -8.91 26.73
CA ILE A 448 7.47 -10.19 26.10
C ILE A 448 8.60 -10.94 26.85
N TYR A 449 9.50 -10.21 27.50
CA TYR A 449 10.60 -10.81 28.26
C TYR A 449 10.12 -11.50 29.53
N GLU A 450 8.94 -11.16 30.05
CA GLU A 450 8.32 -11.79 31.21
C GLU A 450 7.67 -13.15 30.88
N ILE A 451 7.38 -13.40 29.61
CA ILE A 451 6.75 -14.65 29.16
C ILE A 451 7.78 -15.78 29.23
N PRO A 452 7.45 -16.94 29.86
CA PRO A 452 8.38 -18.07 29.90
C PRO A 452 8.75 -18.57 28.50
N ASP A 453 10.00 -18.93 28.28
CA ASP A 453 10.52 -19.40 27.01
C ASP A 453 9.74 -20.61 26.46
N ALA A 454 9.33 -21.52 27.32
CA ALA A 454 8.51 -22.67 26.93
C ALA A 454 7.15 -22.23 26.34
N VAL A 455 6.51 -21.19 26.90
CA VAL A 455 5.23 -20.67 26.38
C VAL A 455 5.42 -20.09 24.97
N VAL A 456 6.50 -19.32 24.76
CA VAL A 456 6.85 -18.77 23.44
C VAL A 456 7.06 -19.88 22.44
N TRP A 457 7.88 -20.88 22.81
CA TRP A 457 8.19 -22.03 21.94
C TRP A 457 6.93 -22.85 21.62
N ASP A 458 6.12 -23.22 22.63
CA ASP A 458 4.91 -24.02 22.45
C ASP A 458 3.87 -23.31 21.59
N THR A 459 3.77 -22.00 21.72
CA THR A 459 2.89 -21.19 20.86
C THR A 459 3.34 -21.27 19.40
N ARG A 460 4.63 -21.14 19.11
CA ARG A 460 5.18 -21.32 17.76
C ARG A 460 4.93 -22.73 17.21
N ILE A 461 5.10 -23.76 18.01
CA ILE A 461 4.83 -25.15 17.60
C ILE A 461 3.34 -25.38 17.32
N ARG A 462 2.44 -24.84 18.13
CA ARG A 462 0.99 -24.93 17.88
C ARG A 462 0.62 -24.29 16.54
N LEU A 463 1.15 -23.11 16.24
CA LEU A 463 0.88 -22.41 14.99
C LEU A 463 1.46 -23.17 13.77
N LYS A 464 2.66 -23.73 13.89
CA LYS A 464 3.25 -24.59 12.87
C LYS A 464 2.38 -25.83 12.60
N ASN A 465 1.95 -26.53 13.64
CA ASN A 465 1.09 -27.71 13.51
C ASN A 465 -0.25 -27.36 12.83
N ARG A 466 -0.80 -26.21 13.14
CA ARG A 466 -2.02 -25.68 12.52
C ARG A 466 -1.81 -25.40 11.03
N LEU A 467 -0.65 -24.84 10.64
CA LEU A 467 -0.28 -24.65 9.24
C LEU A 467 -0.14 -26.00 8.52
N ILE A 468 0.59 -26.95 9.09
CA ILE A 468 0.80 -28.28 8.49
C ILE A 468 -0.51 -29.00 8.29
N LYS A 469 -1.42 -28.93 9.25
CA LYS A 469 -2.78 -29.50 9.10
C LYS A 469 -3.51 -28.84 7.93
N TYR A 470 -3.49 -27.51 7.85
CA TYR A 470 -4.12 -26.77 6.76
C TYR A 470 -3.54 -27.16 5.39
N ILE A 471 -2.20 -27.28 5.28
CA ILE A 471 -1.54 -27.71 4.05
C ILE A 471 -1.99 -29.12 3.66
N ARG A 472 -2.03 -30.05 4.61
CA ARG A 472 -2.46 -31.43 4.36
C ARG A 472 -3.91 -31.51 3.86
N ASP A 473 -4.81 -30.76 4.49
CA ASP A 473 -6.22 -30.72 4.09
C ASP A 473 -6.35 -30.12 2.68
N ARG A 474 -5.65 -29.00 2.40
CA ARG A 474 -5.67 -28.31 1.11
C ARG A 474 -5.08 -29.16 -0.02
N PHE A 475 -3.95 -29.83 0.19
CA PHE A 475 -3.40 -30.75 -0.81
C PHE A 475 -4.34 -31.90 -1.12
N ARG A 476 -5.01 -32.43 -0.12
CA ARG A 476 -6.00 -33.51 -0.32
C ARG A 476 -7.17 -33.04 -1.17
N GLU A 477 -7.71 -31.85 -0.93
CA GLU A 477 -8.81 -31.26 -1.69
C GLU A 477 -8.39 -30.91 -3.13
N SER A 478 -7.26 -30.23 -3.32
CA SER A 478 -6.71 -29.86 -4.61
C SER A 478 -6.42 -31.08 -5.48
N TRP A 479 -5.90 -32.13 -4.86
CA TRP A 479 -5.61 -33.37 -5.54
C TRP A 479 -6.83 -34.05 -6.17
N LEU A 480 -7.92 -34.13 -5.41
CA LEU A 480 -9.19 -34.69 -5.90
C LEU A 480 -9.74 -33.93 -7.09
N LYS A 481 -9.49 -32.60 -7.14
CA LYS A 481 -9.91 -31.74 -8.26
C LYS A 481 -9.03 -31.88 -9.50
N ASN A 482 -7.72 -32.05 -9.31
CA ASN A 482 -6.73 -31.98 -10.39
C ASN A 482 -6.30 -33.35 -10.98
N GLN A 483 -6.95 -34.44 -10.57
CA GLN A 483 -6.78 -35.81 -11.11
C GLN A 483 -5.32 -36.32 -11.11
N GLY A 484 -4.49 -35.89 -10.16
CA GLY A 484 -3.13 -36.37 -10.06
C GLY A 484 -3.01 -37.80 -9.53
N ASP A 485 -1.80 -38.34 -9.49
CA ASP A 485 -1.52 -39.67 -8.96
C ASP A 485 -1.66 -39.71 -7.41
N PRO A 486 -2.64 -40.43 -6.84
CA PRO A 486 -2.86 -40.48 -5.38
C PRO A 486 -1.64 -40.91 -4.58
N SER A 487 -0.75 -41.77 -5.14
CA SER A 487 0.45 -42.24 -4.46
C SER A 487 1.45 -41.11 -4.17
N ARG A 488 1.53 -40.13 -5.05
CA ARG A 488 2.37 -38.95 -4.88
C ARG A 488 1.88 -38.06 -3.75
N VAL A 489 0.56 -37.87 -3.60
CA VAL A 489 -0.02 -37.08 -2.50
C VAL A 489 0.30 -37.71 -1.16
N VAL A 490 0.08 -39.02 -1.04
CA VAL A 490 0.40 -39.74 0.20
C VAL A 490 1.88 -39.58 0.52
N SER A 491 2.76 -39.78 -0.46
CA SER A 491 4.20 -39.59 -0.30
C SER A 491 4.59 -38.16 0.10
N LEU A 492 3.92 -37.16 -0.46
CA LEU A 492 4.15 -35.76 -0.11
C LEU A 492 3.68 -35.45 1.31
N LEU A 493 2.47 -35.86 1.66
CA LEU A 493 1.88 -35.59 2.99
C LEU A 493 2.64 -36.29 4.11
N ASP A 494 3.17 -37.49 3.86
CA ASP A 494 3.96 -38.23 4.85
C ASP A 494 5.34 -37.61 5.11
N LYS A 495 5.84 -36.82 4.16
CA LYS A 495 7.14 -36.12 4.27
C LYS A 495 7.07 -34.78 4.96
N ILE A 496 5.89 -34.18 5.13
CA ILE A 496 5.74 -32.92 5.87
C ILE A 496 5.89 -33.19 7.36
N ARG A 497 6.99 -32.67 7.95
CA ARG A 497 7.40 -32.98 9.32
C ARG A 497 7.17 -31.79 10.26
N PRO A 498 6.44 -31.98 11.37
CA PRO A 498 6.20 -30.92 12.37
C PRO A 498 7.50 -30.42 13.05
N ASN A 499 8.50 -31.26 13.14
CA ASN A 499 9.81 -30.93 13.74
C ASN A 499 10.81 -30.31 12.77
N ALA A 500 10.47 -30.18 11.47
CA ALA A 500 11.34 -29.53 10.49
C ALA A 500 11.32 -28.00 10.69
N LEU A 501 12.46 -27.37 10.36
CA LEU A 501 12.53 -25.92 10.19
C LEU A 501 11.75 -25.55 8.91
N LEU A 502 10.68 -24.76 9.06
CA LEU A 502 9.84 -24.32 7.94
C LEU A 502 10.22 -22.93 7.49
N ILE A 503 10.56 -22.77 6.21
CA ILE A 503 10.91 -21.48 5.60
C ILE A 503 9.86 -21.15 4.54
N GLY A 504 9.19 -20.01 4.70
CA GLY A 504 8.14 -19.53 3.78
C GLY A 504 8.65 -18.46 2.83
N PHE A 505 8.25 -18.56 1.56
CA PHE A 505 8.43 -17.54 0.53
C PHE A 505 7.08 -17.34 -0.17
N SER A 506 6.39 -16.25 0.14
CA SER A 506 5.06 -15.99 -0.43
C SER A 506 4.91 -14.55 -0.87
N ARG A 507 4.69 -14.36 -2.18
CA ARG A 507 4.55 -13.04 -2.79
C ARG A 507 4.09 -13.14 -4.25
N ARG A 508 3.76 -11.99 -4.86
CA ARG A 508 3.59 -11.95 -6.31
C ARG A 508 4.88 -12.41 -6.99
N PHE A 509 4.76 -13.35 -7.93
CA PHE A 509 5.88 -13.79 -8.74
C PHE A 509 6.16 -12.75 -9.82
N ALA A 510 7.30 -12.08 -9.69
CA ALA A 510 7.90 -11.18 -10.66
C ALA A 510 9.42 -11.35 -10.59
N THR A 511 10.13 -11.07 -11.67
CA THR A 511 11.58 -11.34 -11.78
C THR A 511 12.40 -10.67 -10.67
N TYR A 512 12.10 -9.42 -10.32
CA TYR A 512 12.83 -8.67 -9.29
C TYR A 512 12.69 -9.25 -7.87
N LYS A 513 11.67 -10.08 -7.63
CA LYS A 513 11.48 -10.78 -6.34
C LYS A 513 12.44 -11.95 -6.17
N ARG A 514 13.09 -12.36 -7.23
CA ARG A 514 14.18 -13.33 -7.30
C ARG A 514 13.93 -14.67 -6.59
N ALA A 515 12.72 -15.21 -6.77
CA ALA A 515 12.37 -16.54 -6.24
C ALA A 515 13.34 -17.65 -6.68
N HIS A 516 14.09 -17.44 -7.76
CA HIS A 516 15.07 -18.38 -8.33
C HIS A 516 16.35 -18.52 -7.51
N LEU A 517 16.71 -17.59 -6.63
CA LEU A 517 18.01 -17.60 -5.92
C LEU A 517 18.24 -18.88 -5.13
N LEU A 518 17.22 -19.39 -4.46
CA LEU A 518 17.31 -20.64 -3.69
C LEU A 518 17.64 -21.87 -4.58
N PHE A 519 17.37 -21.79 -5.88
CA PHE A 519 17.56 -22.88 -6.84
C PHE A 519 18.80 -22.71 -7.71
N SER A 520 19.70 -21.79 -7.35
CA SER A 520 20.94 -21.53 -8.08
C SER A 520 21.94 -22.67 -7.98
N ASP A 521 21.93 -23.42 -6.85
CA ASP A 521 22.75 -24.60 -6.60
C ASP A 521 21.87 -25.72 -6.02
N LEU A 522 21.31 -26.52 -6.91
CA LEU A 522 20.42 -27.62 -6.54
C LEU A 522 21.13 -28.73 -5.75
N GLU A 523 22.39 -28.97 -5.99
CA GLU A 523 23.16 -30.00 -5.25
C GLU A 523 23.39 -29.57 -3.80
N ARG A 524 23.66 -28.29 -3.57
CA ARG A 524 23.79 -27.74 -2.22
C ARG A 524 22.45 -27.73 -1.49
N LEU A 525 21.38 -27.27 -2.18
CA LEU A 525 20.02 -27.29 -1.66
C LEU A 525 19.57 -28.71 -1.29
N LYS A 526 19.85 -29.70 -2.15
CA LYS A 526 19.58 -31.11 -1.90
C LYS A 526 20.22 -31.62 -0.61
N LYS A 527 21.46 -31.24 -0.33
CA LYS A 527 22.12 -31.60 0.93
C LYS A 527 21.44 -30.98 2.14
N ILE A 528 21.01 -29.73 2.05
CA ILE A 528 20.31 -29.03 3.13
C ILE A 528 18.98 -29.70 3.45
N VAL A 529 18.14 -29.93 2.44
CA VAL A 529 16.77 -30.44 2.67
C VAL A 529 16.70 -31.95 2.94
N ASN A 530 17.76 -32.68 2.63
CA ASN A 530 17.84 -34.11 2.88
C ASN A 530 18.64 -34.49 4.13
N ASN A 531 19.06 -33.50 4.93
CA ASN A 531 19.76 -33.80 6.19
C ASN A 531 18.77 -34.45 7.19
N PRO A 532 19.01 -35.70 7.62
CA PRO A 532 18.06 -36.40 8.49
C PRO A 532 18.01 -35.83 9.92
N ASP A 533 19.14 -35.26 10.40
CA ASP A 533 19.29 -34.72 11.74
C ASP A 533 18.73 -33.31 11.87
N TYR A 534 18.80 -32.53 10.78
CA TYR A 534 18.37 -31.14 10.71
C TYR A 534 17.40 -30.90 9.53
N PRO A 535 16.20 -31.50 9.56
CA PRO A 535 15.27 -31.39 8.43
C PRO A 535 14.80 -29.96 8.18
N VAL A 536 14.90 -29.51 6.94
CA VAL A 536 14.45 -28.19 6.47
C VAL A 536 13.43 -28.36 5.36
N GLN A 537 12.38 -27.59 5.39
CA GLN A 537 11.33 -27.59 4.36
C GLN A 537 11.04 -26.15 3.92
N PHE A 538 10.86 -25.97 2.61
CA PHE A 538 10.53 -24.68 2.00
C PHE A 538 9.09 -24.69 1.46
N ILE A 539 8.37 -23.62 1.72
CA ILE A 539 6.99 -23.43 1.26
C ILE A 539 6.93 -22.18 0.39
N PHE A 540 6.57 -22.37 -0.87
CA PHE A 540 6.35 -21.31 -1.85
C PHE A 540 4.84 -21.15 -2.08
N ALA A 541 4.39 -19.90 -2.19
CA ALA A 541 3.04 -19.55 -2.64
C ALA A 541 3.06 -18.20 -3.33
N GLY A 542 2.12 -17.99 -4.25
CA GLY A 542 2.00 -16.70 -4.94
C GLY A 542 1.47 -16.86 -6.35
N LYS A 543 1.05 -15.71 -6.89
CA LYS A 543 0.49 -15.59 -8.25
C LYS A 543 1.40 -14.74 -9.12
N ALA A 544 1.52 -15.08 -10.39
CA ALA A 544 2.07 -14.20 -11.41
C ALA A 544 0.92 -13.49 -12.14
N HIS A 545 1.13 -12.23 -12.54
CA HIS A 545 0.14 -11.55 -13.37
C HIS A 545 -0.11 -12.34 -14.65
N PRO A 546 -1.35 -12.45 -15.16
CA PRO A 546 -1.64 -13.24 -16.38
C PRO A 546 -0.86 -12.81 -17.62
N ALA A 547 -0.43 -11.56 -17.70
CA ALA A 547 0.44 -11.03 -18.75
C ALA A 547 1.95 -11.19 -18.47
N ASP A 548 2.36 -11.66 -17.28
CA ASP A 548 3.78 -11.82 -16.88
C ASP A 548 4.25 -13.26 -17.12
N GLY A 549 4.66 -13.53 -18.37
CA GLY A 549 5.18 -14.86 -18.74
C GLY A 549 6.44 -15.26 -18.00
N ALA A 550 7.29 -14.29 -17.61
CA ALA A 550 8.51 -14.57 -16.83
C ALA A 550 8.19 -15.02 -15.40
N GLY A 551 7.25 -14.33 -14.75
CA GLY A 551 6.74 -14.72 -13.43
C GLY A 551 6.08 -16.09 -13.43
N GLN A 552 5.28 -16.40 -14.47
CA GLN A 552 4.68 -17.73 -14.66
C GLN A 552 5.75 -18.81 -14.88
N GLY A 553 6.80 -18.48 -15.62
CA GLY A 553 7.96 -19.38 -15.82
C GLY A 553 8.68 -19.71 -14.52
N LEU A 554 8.80 -18.77 -13.59
CA LEU A 554 9.36 -19.00 -12.24
C LEU A 554 8.48 -19.97 -11.44
N ILE A 555 7.17 -19.81 -11.47
CA ILE A 555 6.23 -20.72 -10.80
C ILE A 555 6.40 -22.15 -11.35
N LYS A 556 6.38 -22.29 -12.68
CA LYS A 556 6.56 -23.55 -13.35
C LYS A 556 7.88 -24.25 -12.95
N ARG A 557 8.95 -23.50 -12.95
CA ARG A 557 10.29 -24.00 -12.56
C ARG A 557 10.32 -24.53 -11.11
N ILE A 558 9.73 -23.79 -10.18
CA ILE A 558 9.68 -24.21 -8.77
C ILE A 558 8.80 -25.45 -8.61
N TYR A 559 7.66 -25.49 -9.32
CA TYR A 559 6.78 -26.65 -9.30
C TYR A 559 7.50 -27.90 -9.83
N GLU A 560 8.17 -27.81 -10.98
CA GLU A 560 8.94 -28.91 -11.56
C GLU A 560 10.02 -29.45 -10.59
N ILE A 561 10.75 -28.56 -9.93
CA ILE A 561 11.75 -28.94 -8.91
C ILE A 561 11.07 -29.64 -7.73
N SER A 562 9.93 -29.14 -7.27
CA SER A 562 9.19 -29.73 -6.14
C SER A 562 8.73 -31.17 -6.40
N GLN A 563 8.61 -31.56 -7.68
CA GLN A 563 8.20 -32.91 -8.09
C GLN A 563 9.37 -33.91 -8.24
N GLN A 564 10.62 -33.44 -8.14
CA GLN A 564 11.80 -34.32 -8.23
C GLN A 564 11.92 -35.18 -6.97
N PRO A 565 12.40 -36.43 -7.10
CA PRO A 565 12.47 -37.38 -5.96
C PRO A 565 13.20 -36.84 -4.73
N GLU A 566 14.24 -36.02 -4.95
CA GLU A 566 15.05 -35.41 -3.90
C GLU A 566 14.33 -34.32 -3.13
N PHE A 567 13.39 -33.64 -3.77
CA PHE A 567 12.73 -32.46 -3.23
C PHE A 567 11.27 -32.69 -2.84
N ILE A 568 10.65 -33.80 -3.26
CA ILE A 568 9.23 -34.06 -2.98
C ILE A 568 8.95 -34.05 -1.48
N GLY A 569 7.96 -33.26 -1.05
CA GLY A 569 7.59 -33.06 0.35
C GLY A 569 8.57 -32.17 1.15
N LYS A 570 9.62 -31.66 0.54
CA LYS A 570 10.62 -30.76 1.15
C LYS A 570 10.60 -29.37 0.55
N ILE A 571 10.25 -29.28 -0.74
CA ILE A 571 9.90 -28.03 -1.41
C ILE A 571 8.44 -28.15 -1.83
N LEU A 572 7.62 -27.26 -1.33
CA LEU A 572 6.17 -27.25 -1.55
C LEU A 572 5.78 -25.98 -2.30
N PHE A 573 4.94 -26.11 -3.32
CA PHE A 573 4.27 -24.98 -3.93
C PHE A 573 2.77 -25.06 -3.62
N LEU A 574 2.23 -24.00 -2.98
CA LEU A 574 0.82 -23.89 -2.63
C LEU A 574 0.13 -22.96 -3.63
N GLU A 575 -0.83 -23.50 -4.36
CA GLU A 575 -1.60 -22.72 -5.34
C GLU A 575 -2.60 -21.78 -4.67
N ASN A 576 -3.04 -20.77 -5.40
CA ASN A 576 -4.07 -19.81 -5.04
C ASN A 576 -3.78 -19.06 -3.72
N TYR A 577 -2.67 -18.36 -3.68
CA TYR A 577 -2.32 -17.50 -2.56
C TYR A 577 -3.38 -16.41 -2.37
N ASP A 578 -4.04 -16.41 -1.23
CA ASP A 578 -5.08 -15.48 -0.80
C ASP A 578 -4.85 -15.04 0.65
N MET A 579 -5.75 -14.21 1.21
CA MET A 579 -5.64 -13.74 2.60
C MET A 579 -5.69 -14.88 3.61
N GLU A 580 -6.47 -15.93 3.39
CA GLU A 580 -6.56 -17.05 4.33
C GLU A 580 -5.25 -17.84 4.37
N LEU A 581 -4.70 -18.19 3.21
CA LEU A 581 -3.40 -18.86 3.11
C LEU A 581 -2.29 -17.96 3.67
N ALA A 582 -2.35 -16.65 3.40
CA ALA A 582 -1.41 -15.68 3.96
C ALA A 582 -1.40 -15.70 5.49
N HIS A 583 -2.56 -15.65 6.15
CA HIS A 583 -2.67 -15.76 7.60
C HIS A 583 -2.01 -17.02 8.16
N ARG A 584 -2.19 -18.16 7.48
CA ARG A 584 -1.61 -19.44 7.89
C ARG A 584 -0.09 -19.42 7.76
N LEU A 585 0.43 -18.91 6.64
CA LEU A 585 1.87 -18.88 6.37
C LEU A 585 2.60 -17.89 7.28
N VAL A 586 2.15 -16.64 7.39
CA VAL A 586 2.81 -15.62 8.21
C VAL A 586 2.78 -15.95 9.71
N SER A 587 1.88 -16.83 10.16
CA SER A 587 1.85 -17.26 11.55
C SER A 587 2.49 -18.64 11.80
N GLY A 588 2.58 -19.49 10.76
CA GLY A 588 2.93 -20.90 10.92
C GLY A 588 4.33 -21.32 10.52
N VAL A 589 5.01 -20.60 9.61
CA VAL A 589 6.41 -20.89 9.27
C VAL A 589 7.35 -20.39 10.37
N ASP A 590 8.61 -20.83 10.37
CA ASP A 590 9.61 -20.38 11.35
C ASP A 590 10.40 -19.18 10.83
N ILE A 591 10.62 -19.14 9.51
CA ILE A 591 11.35 -18.07 8.82
C ILE A 591 10.53 -17.57 7.65
N TRP A 592 10.58 -16.26 7.46
CA TRP A 592 10.05 -15.56 6.29
C TRP A 592 11.19 -15.08 5.41
N LEU A 593 11.35 -15.73 4.26
CA LEU A 593 12.42 -15.45 3.30
C LEU A 593 11.96 -14.38 2.30
N ASN A 594 12.78 -13.35 2.10
CA ASN A 594 12.49 -12.26 1.17
C ASN A 594 13.76 -11.82 0.42
N THR A 595 13.80 -11.96 -0.91
CA THR A 595 15.00 -11.79 -1.72
C THR A 595 14.83 -10.80 -2.87
N PRO A 596 14.24 -9.60 -2.68
CA PRO A 596 14.07 -8.65 -3.79
C PRO A 596 15.44 -8.16 -4.33
N THR A 597 15.43 -7.71 -5.57
CA THR A 597 16.53 -6.88 -6.09
C THR A 597 16.55 -5.58 -5.30
N ARG A 598 17.72 -5.16 -4.85
CA ARG A 598 17.89 -3.98 -3.97
C ARG A 598 17.32 -2.72 -4.60
N LYS A 599 16.65 -1.90 -3.79
CA LYS A 599 15.91 -0.68 -4.14
C LYS A 599 14.62 -0.92 -4.98
N MET A 600 14.24 -2.18 -5.23
CA MET A 600 13.02 -2.50 -6.00
C MET A 600 11.85 -2.95 -5.13
N GLU A 601 12.04 -3.14 -3.83
CA GLU A 601 10.97 -3.35 -2.87
C GLU A 601 10.63 -2.02 -2.19
N ALA A 602 9.51 -1.42 -2.53
CA ALA A 602 9.11 -0.13 -1.96
C ALA A 602 8.96 -0.19 -0.43
N SER A 603 8.29 -1.20 0.08
CA SER A 603 8.18 -1.49 1.51
C SER A 603 8.18 -2.99 1.78
N GLY A 604 7.20 -3.72 1.26
CA GLY A 604 6.85 -5.05 1.72
C GLY A 604 6.13 -4.97 3.08
N THR A 605 5.11 -5.79 3.28
CA THR A 605 4.38 -5.88 4.55
C THR A 605 4.21 -7.31 5.04
N SER A 606 4.51 -8.31 4.18
CA SER A 606 4.39 -9.72 4.56
C SER A 606 5.36 -10.12 5.66
N GLY A 607 6.58 -9.56 5.62
CA GLY A 607 7.58 -9.76 6.68
C GLY A 607 7.17 -9.15 8.01
N GLU A 608 6.48 -8.01 8.01
CA GLU A 608 5.91 -7.38 9.21
C GLU A 608 4.83 -8.26 9.84
N LYS A 609 3.93 -8.82 9.01
CA LYS A 609 2.89 -9.78 9.46
C LYS A 609 3.50 -11.05 10.06
N ALA A 610 4.55 -11.57 9.43
CA ALA A 610 5.29 -12.72 9.92
C ALA A 610 5.95 -12.41 11.27
N GLN A 611 6.64 -11.28 11.35
CA GLN A 611 7.36 -10.85 12.53
C GLN A 611 6.44 -10.72 13.76
N MET A 612 5.26 -10.10 13.63
CA MET A 612 4.33 -9.97 14.76
C MET A 612 3.63 -11.27 15.17
N ASN A 613 3.91 -12.36 14.47
CA ASN A 613 3.55 -13.73 14.84
C ASN A 613 4.74 -14.56 15.34
N GLY A 614 5.87 -13.92 15.62
CA GLY A 614 7.07 -14.59 16.09
C GLY A 614 7.79 -15.42 15.03
N VAL A 615 7.51 -15.15 13.75
CA VAL A 615 8.26 -15.68 12.60
C VAL A 615 9.44 -14.75 12.32
N LEU A 616 10.64 -15.31 12.18
CA LEU A 616 11.85 -14.50 12.01
C LEU A 616 12.08 -14.15 10.54
N ASN A 617 12.38 -12.89 10.26
CA ASN A 617 12.68 -12.45 8.90
C ASN A 617 14.11 -12.81 8.50
N PHE A 618 14.25 -13.31 7.26
CA PHE A 618 15.51 -13.47 6.56
C PHE A 618 15.38 -12.79 5.20
N SER A 619 15.94 -11.61 5.09
CA SER A 619 15.66 -10.74 3.95
C SER A 619 16.85 -9.93 3.50
N VAL A 620 16.85 -9.55 2.21
CA VAL A 620 17.67 -8.46 1.70
C VAL A 620 17.31 -7.18 2.47
N LEU A 621 18.30 -6.33 2.74
CA LEU A 621 18.09 -5.00 3.30
C LEU A 621 17.46 -4.07 2.25
N ASP A 622 16.16 -4.17 2.13
CA ASP A 622 15.33 -3.37 1.20
C ASP A 622 13.95 -3.12 1.82
N GLY A 623 13.24 -2.12 1.31
CA GLY A 623 11.92 -1.75 1.84
C GLY A 623 11.95 -1.50 3.35
N TRP A 624 10.96 -2.02 4.08
CA TRP A 624 10.85 -1.84 5.52
C TRP A 624 12.01 -2.49 6.29
N TRP A 625 12.60 -3.60 5.79
CA TRP A 625 13.69 -4.31 6.48
C TRP A 625 15.00 -3.52 6.49
N TYR A 626 15.18 -2.58 5.57
CA TYR A 626 16.33 -1.66 5.57
C TYR A 626 16.42 -0.86 6.87
N GLU A 627 15.30 -0.43 7.42
CA GLU A 627 15.22 0.30 8.68
C GLU A 627 14.74 -0.56 9.87
N GLY A 628 14.07 -1.70 9.60
CA GLY A 628 13.51 -2.60 10.61
C GLY A 628 14.47 -3.64 11.17
N TYR A 629 15.52 -3.96 10.44
CA TYR A 629 16.49 -4.96 10.89
C TYR A 629 17.13 -4.62 12.23
N ARG A 630 17.16 -5.61 13.12
CA ARG A 630 17.88 -5.55 14.39
C ARG A 630 18.68 -6.83 14.55
N GLU A 631 19.96 -6.70 14.93
CA GLU A 631 20.81 -7.85 15.23
C GLU A 631 20.20 -8.68 16.37
N GLY A 632 20.17 -9.99 16.22
CA GLY A 632 19.55 -10.90 17.17
C GLY A 632 18.03 -10.99 17.10
N ALA A 633 17.39 -10.36 16.09
CA ALA A 633 15.95 -10.40 15.88
C ALA A 633 15.53 -10.88 14.48
N GLY A 634 16.47 -11.41 13.71
CA GLY A 634 16.30 -11.88 12.34
C GLY A 634 17.63 -11.81 11.59
N TRP A 635 17.60 -12.03 10.29
CA TRP A 635 18.80 -12.05 9.44
C TRP A 635 18.66 -11.12 8.25
N ALA A 636 19.78 -10.52 7.87
CA ALA A 636 19.87 -9.62 6.72
C ALA A 636 20.96 -10.05 5.75
N LEU A 637 20.66 -10.03 4.47
CA LEU A 637 21.66 -10.11 3.42
C LEU A 637 22.33 -8.74 3.33
N SER A 638 23.61 -8.67 3.72
CA SER A 638 24.35 -7.42 3.83
C SER A 638 24.50 -6.71 2.48
N ALA A 639 24.36 -5.38 2.50
CA ALA A 639 24.63 -4.50 1.37
C ALA A 639 26.12 -4.04 1.30
N THR A 640 27.00 -4.54 2.17
CA THR A 640 28.41 -4.10 2.22
C THR A 640 29.21 -4.49 0.98
N ARG A 641 28.79 -5.53 0.28
CA ARG A 641 29.37 -5.91 -1.01
C ARG A 641 28.25 -5.99 -2.06
N THR A 642 28.32 -5.12 -3.05
CA THR A 642 27.38 -5.09 -4.18
C THR A 642 28.14 -5.12 -5.50
N TYR A 643 27.51 -5.70 -6.53
CA TYR A 643 27.99 -5.70 -7.90
C TYR A 643 27.03 -4.93 -8.79
N GLN A 644 27.56 -4.22 -9.79
CA GLN A 644 26.72 -3.59 -10.80
C GLN A 644 26.05 -4.60 -11.74
N ASN A 645 26.71 -5.74 -11.96
CA ASN A 645 26.17 -6.84 -12.74
C ASN A 645 25.20 -7.66 -11.89
N GLN A 646 23.94 -7.72 -12.29
CA GLN A 646 22.87 -8.40 -11.55
C GLN A 646 23.11 -9.89 -11.39
N GLU A 647 23.68 -10.57 -12.40
CA GLU A 647 23.99 -12.01 -12.32
C GLU A 647 25.05 -12.32 -11.24
N GLN A 648 26.07 -11.47 -11.17
CA GLN A 648 27.09 -11.59 -10.12
C GLN A 648 26.51 -11.30 -8.74
N GLN A 649 25.61 -10.32 -8.63
CA GLN A 649 24.90 -10.01 -7.40
C GLN A 649 24.01 -11.17 -6.97
N ASP A 650 23.27 -11.77 -7.89
CA ASP A 650 22.40 -12.92 -7.63
C ASP A 650 23.21 -14.11 -7.14
N ARG A 651 24.36 -14.38 -7.75
CA ARG A 651 25.28 -15.44 -7.33
C ARG A 651 25.82 -15.20 -5.92
N LEU A 652 26.23 -13.98 -5.59
CA LEU A 652 26.69 -13.63 -4.23
C LEU A 652 25.57 -13.81 -3.21
N ASP A 653 24.39 -13.28 -3.49
CA ASP A 653 23.24 -13.35 -2.60
C ASP A 653 22.83 -14.82 -2.37
N ALA A 654 22.77 -15.64 -3.42
CA ALA A 654 22.47 -17.08 -3.30
C ALA A 654 23.49 -17.82 -2.41
N LEU A 655 24.78 -17.61 -2.63
CA LEU A 655 25.84 -18.20 -1.82
C LEU A 655 25.74 -17.76 -0.35
N THR A 656 25.40 -16.50 -0.11
CA THR A 656 25.21 -15.95 1.23
C THR A 656 24.00 -16.60 1.91
N ILE A 657 22.88 -16.77 1.20
CA ILE A 657 21.69 -17.46 1.73
C ILE A 657 22.05 -18.88 2.19
N TYR A 658 22.72 -19.66 1.36
CA TYR A 658 23.12 -21.02 1.74
C TYR A 658 24.08 -21.04 2.94
N SER A 659 25.07 -20.16 2.95
CA SER A 659 26.01 -20.08 4.06
C SER A 659 25.36 -19.72 5.39
N MET A 660 24.47 -18.75 5.38
CA MET A 660 23.73 -18.35 6.59
C MET A 660 22.79 -19.46 7.06
N LEU A 661 22.14 -20.18 6.14
CA LEU A 661 21.33 -21.34 6.50
C LEU A 661 22.17 -22.43 7.18
N GLU A 662 23.29 -22.80 6.58
CA GLU A 662 24.13 -23.91 7.05
C GLU A 662 24.88 -23.58 8.33
N GLN A 663 25.38 -22.36 8.49
CA GLN A 663 26.34 -22.00 9.56
C GLN A 663 25.65 -21.31 10.75
N GLU A 664 24.52 -20.66 10.56
CA GLU A 664 23.86 -19.86 11.59
C GLU A 664 22.45 -20.33 11.90
N ILE A 665 21.57 -20.32 10.91
CA ILE A 665 20.11 -20.45 11.11
C ILE A 665 19.73 -21.87 11.54
N ILE A 666 20.16 -22.88 10.79
CA ILE A 666 19.87 -24.29 11.09
C ILE A 666 20.49 -24.71 12.42
N PRO A 667 21.78 -24.45 12.71
CA PRO A 667 22.37 -24.76 14.01
C PRO A 667 21.63 -24.08 15.18
N LEU A 668 21.26 -22.79 15.02
CA LEU A 668 20.53 -22.05 16.07
C LEU A 668 19.17 -22.69 16.38
N TYR A 669 18.41 -23.05 15.33
CA TYR A 669 17.10 -23.67 15.49
C TYR A 669 17.16 -25.03 16.17
N TYR A 670 18.19 -25.84 15.86
CA TYR A 670 18.34 -27.22 16.38
C TYR A 670 19.17 -27.34 17.66
N ALA A 671 19.72 -26.24 18.17
CA ALA A 671 20.39 -26.22 19.48
C ALA A 671 19.38 -26.38 20.65
N ARG A 672 18.87 -27.61 20.84
CA ARG A 672 17.84 -27.89 21.84
C ARG A 672 18.45 -28.07 23.23
N ASN A 673 17.79 -27.44 24.21
CA ASN A 673 18.10 -27.68 25.63
C ASN A 673 17.44 -29.00 26.13
N ARG A 674 17.61 -29.31 27.39
CA ARG A 674 17.01 -30.51 28.04
C ARG A 674 15.47 -30.55 28.01
N PHE A 675 14.83 -29.41 27.76
CA PHE A 675 13.37 -29.31 27.68
C PHE A 675 12.86 -29.39 26.22
N GLY A 676 13.74 -29.55 25.25
CA GLY A 676 13.41 -29.78 23.85
C GLY A 676 13.19 -28.53 23.02
N TYR A 677 13.54 -27.31 23.50
CA TYR A 677 13.47 -26.07 22.74
C TYR A 677 14.82 -25.34 22.64
N SER A 678 14.98 -24.48 21.66
CA SER A 678 16.16 -23.64 21.50
C SER A 678 15.97 -22.30 22.23
N GLU A 679 16.73 -22.10 23.32
CA GLU A 679 16.70 -20.85 24.11
C GLU A 679 17.15 -19.65 23.26
N ASN A 680 18.16 -19.83 22.43
CA ASN A 680 18.64 -18.77 21.56
C ASN A 680 17.63 -18.41 20.48
N TRP A 681 16.91 -19.40 19.92
CA TRP A 681 15.81 -19.10 18.98
C TRP A 681 14.68 -18.31 19.65
N VAL A 682 14.27 -18.71 20.84
CA VAL A 682 13.25 -18.01 21.62
C VAL A 682 13.70 -16.59 21.94
N ARG A 683 14.98 -16.37 22.26
CA ARG A 683 15.54 -15.03 22.43
C ARG A 683 15.38 -14.18 21.19
N PHE A 684 15.70 -14.68 19.98
CA PHE A 684 15.48 -13.98 18.72
C PHE A 684 14.00 -13.60 18.53
N VAL A 685 13.09 -14.51 18.85
CA VAL A 685 11.62 -14.23 18.77
C VAL A 685 11.22 -13.11 19.72
N LYS A 686 11.68 -13.13 20.98
CA LYS A 686 11.39 -12.08 21.96
C LYS A 686 11.98 -10.72 21.55
N GLU A 687 13.26 -10.71 21.11
CA GLU A 687 13.92 -9.51 20.59
C GLU A 687 13.15 -8.92 19.38
N SER A 688 12.66 -9.78 18.49
CA SER A 688 11.85 -9.38 17.34
C SER A 688 10.54 -8.72 17.78
N PHE A 689 9.81 -9.32 18.72
CA PHE A 689 8.60 -8.72 19.27
C PHE A 689 8.86 -7.37 19.95
N ALA A 690 9.84 -7.31 20.85
CA ALA A 690 10.09 -6.10 21.65
C ALA A 690 10.61 -4.93 20.81
N LYS A 691 11.56 -5.19 19.89
CA LYS A 691 12.30 -4.13 19.20
C LYS A 691 11.75 -3.77 17.82
N ILE A 692 10.88 -4.60 17.25
CA ILE A 692 10.40 -4.39 15.88
C ILE A 692 8.90 -4.12 15.85
N THR A 693 8.07 -4.95 16.49
CA THR A 693 6.60 -4.90 16.35
C THR A 693 5.99 -3.50 16.59
N PRO A 694 6.32 -2.74 17.64
CA PRO A 694 5.68 -1.45 17.91
C PRO A 694 5.88 -0.43 16.79
N HIS A 695 6.93 -0.58 16.00
CA HIS A 695 7.29 0.35 14.93
C HIS A 695 6.60 0.06 13.58
N TYR A 696 5.96 -1.12 13.42
CA TYR A 696 5.38 -1.58 12.16
C TYR A 696 3.90 -1.96 12.29
N THR A 697 3.20 -1.43 13.29
CA THR A 697 1.75 -1.50 13.40
C THR A 697 1.09 -0.45 12.52
N MET A 698 -0.12 -0.72 12.02
CA MET A 698 -0.90 0.26 11.27
C MET A 698 -1.28 1.47 12.13
N LYS A 699 -1.41 1.28 13.45
CA LYS A 699 -1.61 2.37 14.41
C LYS A 699 -0.50 3.42 14.33
N ARG A 700 0.77 3.01 14.36
CA ARG A 700 1.92 3.89 14.19
C ARG A 700 1.89 4.55 12.81
N GLN A 701 1.59 3.80 11.73
CA GLN A 701 1.52 4.35 10.38
C GLN A 701 0.45 5.44 10.27
N LEU A 702 -0.75 5.20 10.76
CA LEU A 702 -1.85 6.17 10.74
C LEU A 702 -1.49 7.44 11.53
N ASP A 703 -0.92 7.30 12.72
CA ASP A 703 -0.49 8.42 13.55
C ASP A 703 0.63 9.24 12.87
N ASP A 704 1.56 8.57 12.16
CA ASP A 704 2.61 9.24 11.37
C ASP A 704 2.01 10.06 10.22
N TYR A 705 1.00 9.54 9.49
CA TYR A 705 0.30 10.32 8.46
C TYR A 705 -0.36 11.57 9.04
N TYR A 706 -1.05 11.45 10.18
CA TYR A 706 -1.65 12.59 10.85
C TYR A 706 -0.61 13.61 11.31
N LYS A 707 0.49 13.16 11.87
CA LYS A 707 1.55 14.03 12.40
C LYS A 707 2.34 14.72 11.29
N LYS A 708 2.74 13.97 10.26
CA LYS A 708 3.67 14.45 9.23
C LYS A 708 2.96 15.22 8.10
N PHE A 709 1.72 14.83 7.75
CA PHE A 709 1.05 15.32 6.55
C PHE A 709 -0.33 15.90 6.83
N TYR A 710 -1.31 15.14 7.28
CA TYR A 710 -2.70 15.62 7.35
C TYR A 710 -2.90 16.87 8.22
N LYS A 711 -2.29 16.93 9.41
CA LYS A 711 -2.42 18.11 10.28
C LYS A 711 -1.73 19.35 9.70
N PRO A 712 -0.47 19.26 9.19
CA PRO A 712 0.17 20.39 8.52
C PRO A 712 -0.61 20.88 7.30
N GLU A 713 -1.05 19.98 6.41
CA GLU A 713 -1.84 20.32 5.22
C GLU A 713 -3.15 21.02 5.59
N ALA A 714 -3.94 20.43 6.48
CA ALA A 714 -5.21 21.01 6.91
C ALA A 714 -5.03 22.40 7.56
N LYS A 715 -3.92 22.61 8.29
CA LYS A 715 -3.56 23.92 8.84
C LYS A 715 -3.26 24.93 7.73
N HIS A 716 -2.48 24.52 6.74
CA HIS A 716 -2.13 25.34 5.59
C HIS A 716 -3.35 25.66 4.75
N PHE A 717 -4.18 24.67 4.43
CA PHE A 717 -5.44 24.87 3.71
C PHE A 717 -6.36 25.87 4.40
N LYS A 718 -6.52 25.80 5.74
CA LYS A 718 -7.29 26.79 6.52
C LYS A 718 -6.71 28.18 6.44
N GLN A 719 -5.40 28.32 6.34
CA GLN A 719 -4.72 29.60 6.16
C GLN A 719 -5.01 30.18 4.77
N LEU A 720 -4.92 29.37 3.71
CA LEU A 720 -5.19 29.79 2.33
C LEU A 720 -6.65 30.17 2.09
N THR A 721 -7.59 29.46 2.73
CA THR A 721 -9.04 29.67 2.53
C THR A 721 -9.63 30.77 3.40
N LYS A 722 -8.87 31.39 4.28
CA LYS A 722 -9.34 32.47 5.15
C LYS A 722 -9.79 33.69 4.32
N ASN A 723 -10.83 34.39 4.78
CA ASN A 723 -11.36 35.61 4.15
C ASN A 723 -11.68 35.40 2.65
N ASP A 724 -12.46 34.41 2.30
CA ASP A 724 -12.81 34.10 0.90
C ASP A 724 -11.57 33.82 0.01
N ASN A 725 -10.66 33.00 0.51
CA ASN A 725 -9.45 32.55 -0.19
C ASN A 725 -8.43 33.69 -0.45
N GLU A 726 -8.43 34.73 0.35
CA GLU A 726 -7.56 35.93 0.18
C GLU A 726 -6.09 35.51 0.03
N THR A 727 -5.56 34.68 0.95
CA THR A 727 -4.15 34.25 0.88
C THR A 727 -3.83 33.44 -0.36
N ALA A 728 -4.76 32.59 -0.82
CA ALA A 728 -4.57 31.82 -2.05
C ALA A 728 -4.57 32.72 -3.30
N LYS A 729 -5.46 33.72 -3.32
CA LYS A 729 -5.52 34.71 -4.39
C LYS A 729 -4.24 35.56 -4.45
N ASP A 730 -3.78 36.05 -3.29
CA ASP A 730 -2.53 36.82 -3.18
C ASP A 730 -1.30 36.01 -3.61
N LEU A 731 -1.22 34.72 -3.19
CA LEU A 731 -0.14 33.82 -3.58
C LEU A 731 -0.12 33.54 -5.07
N ALA A 732 -1.27 33.29 -5.69
CA ALA A 732 -1.38 33.10 -7.15
C ALA A 732 -0.94 34.36 -7.93
N ALA A 733 -1.43 35.54 -7.53
CA ALA A 733 -1.03 36.81 -8.12
C ALA A 733 0.47 37.09 -7.98
N TRP A 734 1.04 36.81 -6.79
CA TRP A 734 2.49 36.91 -6.59
C TRP A 734 3.28 35.94 -7.49
N LYS A 735 2.82 34.72 -7.70
CA LYS A 735 3.46 33.77 -8.63
C LYS A 735 3.47 34.31 -10.07
N GLU A 736 2.35 34.87 -10.53
CA GLU A 736 2.28 35.51 -11.86
C GLU A 736 3.25 36.68 -11.99
N GLU A 737 3.34 37.52 -10.96
CA GLU A 737 4.27 38.66 -10.94
C GLU A 737 5.73 38.20 -10.99
N VAL A 738 6.09 37.17 -10.24
CA VAL A 738 7.43 36.57 -10.28
C VAL A 738 7.74 36.02 -11.67
N VAL A 739 6.82 35.25 -12.28
CA VAL A 739 7.00 34.69 -13.63
C VAL A 739 7.26 35.84 -14.64
N ALA A 740 6.48 36.92 -14.58
CA ALA A 740 6.61 38.03 -15.50
C ALA A 740 7.96 38.79 -15.41
N ARG A 741 8.64 38.74 -14.29
CA ARG A 741 9.88 39.50 -14.01
C ARG A 741 11.11 38.61 -13.81
N TRP A 742 10.95 37.29 -13.69
CA TRP A 742 12.04 36.37 -13.31
C TRP A 742 13.27 36.46 -14.24
N ASP A 743 13.04 36.62 -15.54
CA ASP A 743 14.11 36.65 -16.50
C ASP A 743 14.93 37.95 -16.44
N ASP A 744 14.36 38.99 -15.89
CA ASP A 744 15.01 40.31 -15.72
C ASP A 744 15.80 40.44 -14.41
N VAL A 745 15.54 39.55 -13.42
CA VAL A 745 16.31 39.50 -12.17
C VAL A 745 17.77 39.16 -12.47
N ARG A 746 18.70 39.93 -11.90
CA ARG A 746 20.13 39.78 -12.20
C ARG A 746 21.02 40.08 -11.00
N VAL A 747 22.16 39.40 -10.96
CA VAL A 747 23.26 39.74 -10.06
C VAL A 747 23.98 40.97 -10.57
N VAL A 748 24.03 42.03 -9.76
CA VAL A 748 24.67 43.31 -10.10
C VAL A 748 26.15 43.27 -9.75
N SER A 749 26.49 42.72 -8.58
CA SER A 749 27.87 42.62 -8.11
C SER A 749 28.04 41.49 -7.10
N THR A 750 29.27 41.00 -6.99
CA THR A 750 29.72 40.03 -5.98
C THR A 750 30.94 40.60 -5.26
N ASP A 751 30.91 40.63 -3.93
CA ASP A 751 32.01 41.00 -3.05
C ASP A 751 32.48 39.74 -2.31
N ASP A 752 33.69 39.27 -2.62
CA ASP A 752 34.30 38.05 -2.06
C ASP A 752 35.69 38.35 -1.44
N PRO A 753 35.73 39.06 -0.30
CA PRO A 753 36.99 39.45 0.33
C PRO A 753 37.80 38.27 0.83
N ALA A 754 37.15 37.12 1.07
CA ALA A 754 37.80 35.90 1.55
C ALA A 754 38.32 34.99 0.44
N GLY A 755 37.98 35.30 -0.87
CA GLY A 755 38.36 34.49 -2.01
C GLY A 755 37.68 33.11 -2.02
N VAL A 756 36.43 33.04 -1.60
CA VAL A 756 35.62 31.79 -1.52
C VAL A 756 35.54 31.13 -2.88
N LEU A 757 35.41 31.94 -3.95
CA LEU A 757 35.22 31.46 -5.32
C LEU A 757 36.50 30.98 -6.00
N ASN A 758 37.69 31.45 -5.57
CA ASN A 758 38.96 31.17 -6.22
C ASN A 758 40.09 30.81 -5.26
N GLY A 759 39.80 30.61 -3.98
CA GLY A 759 40.77 30.46 -2.93
C GLY A 759 40.76 29.13 -2.18
N GLN A 760 41.53 29.10 -1.13
CA GLN A 760 41.53 28.01 -0.14
C GLN A 760 40.88 28.54 1.14
N LEU A 761 39.76 27.93 1.53
CA LEU A 761 39.19 28.18 2.86
C LEU A 761 39.88 27.31 3.90
N ILE A 762 40.06 27.89 5.10
CA ILE A 762 40.60 27.17 6.25
C ILE A 762 39.41 26.72 7.13
N SER A 763 39.34 25.42 7.38
CA SER A 763 38.25 24.81 8.20
C SER A 763 38.18 25.58 9.58
N GLY A 764 36.94 25.91 9.97
CA GLY A 764 36.70 26.64 11.22
C GLY A 764 37.00 28.13 11.18
N THR A 765 37.52 28.68 10.06
CA THR A 765 37.75 30.13 9.91
C THR A 765 36.54 30.78 9.25
N PRO A 766 35.99 31.84 9.84
CA PRO A 766 34.88 32.57 9.23
C PRO A 766 35.28 33.25 7.92
N PHE A 767 34.36 33.17 6.95
CA PHE A 767 34.44 33.93 5.70
C PHE A 767 33.17 34.74 5.51
N THR A 768 33.24 35.79 4.70
CA THR A 768 32.05 36.57 4.32
C THR A 768 32.03 36.73 2.82
N ILE A 769 30.86 36.50 2.21
CA ILE A 769 30.58 36.75 0.80
C ILE A 769 29.29 37.52 0.65
N ARG A 770 29.23 38.48 -0.31
CA ARG A 770 28.05 39.29 -0.60
C ARG A 770 27.69 39.25 -2.07
N HIS A 771 26.39 39.24 -2.35
CA HIS A 771 25.84 39.46 -3.70
C HIS A 771 24.83 40.60 -3.65
N VAL A 772 24.90 41.49 -4.61
CA VAL A 772 23.87 42.50 -4.85
C VAL A 772 23.03 42.05 -6.01
N VAL A 773 21.72 41.90 -5.81
CA VAL A 773 20.77 41.43 -6.79
C VAL A 773 19.72 42.51 -7.06
N ASP A 774 19.54 42.86 -8.31
CA ASP A 774 18.42 43.68 -8.77
C ASP A 774 17.19 42.79 -8.94
N GLU A 775 16.25 42.92 -8.02
CA GLU A 775 15.02 42.10 -7.97
C GLU A 775 13.91 42.59 -8.89
N GLN A 776 14.15 43.65 -9.68
CA GLN A 776 13.21 44.19 -10.66
C GLN A 776 11.84 44.54 -10.05
N GLY A 777 11.81 44.97 -8.79
CA GLY A 777 10.60 45.37 -8.07
C GLY A 777 9.79 44.21 -7.49
N LEU A 778 10.37 43.02 -7.32
CA LEU A 778 9.74 41.88 -6.64
C LEU A 778 9.73 42.01 -5.08
N ASP A 779 10.36 43.06 -4.54
CA ASP A 779 10.24 43.45 -3.14
C ASP A 779 10.59 42.35 -2.11
N ASN A 780 11.86 41.89 -2.14
CA ASN A 780 12.38 40.83 -1.24
C ASN A 780 11.76 39.44 -1.48
N ALA A 781 11.33 39.17 -2.70
CA ALA A 781 10.77 37.89 -3.09
C ALA A 781 11.85 36.86 -3.51
N ILE A 782 13.13 37.21 -3.48
CA ILE A 782 14.22 36.33 -3.88
C ILE A 782 14.95 35.79 -2.63
N GLY A 783 15.27 34.50 -2.66
CA GLY A 783 16.24 33.86 -1.78
C GLY A 783 17.49 33.44 -2.52
N ILE A 784 18.64 33.43 -1.84
CA ILE A 784 19.90 32.92 -2.40
C ILE A 784 20.47 31.88 -1.46
N ASP A 785 20.92 30.75 -2.01
CA ASP A 785 21.69 29.73 -1.31
C ASP A 785 23.11 29.66 -1.87
N MET A 786 24.07 29.50 -0.98
CA MET A 786 25.38 28.92 -1.32
C MET A 786 25.25 27.40 -1.25
N VAL A 787 25.49 26.71 -2.36
CA VAL A 787 25.38 25.24 -2.45
C VAL A 787 26.77 24.64 -2.53
N ILE A 788 26.99 23.61 -1.70
CA ILE A 788 28.29 22.92 -1.61
C ILE A 788 28.09 21.47 -2.02
N ILE A 789 28.91 21.01 -2.98
CA ILE A 789 28.95 19.62 -3.41
C ILE A 789 30.36 19.07 -3.28
N SER A 790 30.47 17.79 -2.93
CA SER A 790 31.72 17.05 -2.94
C SER A 790 31.81 16.14 -4.15
N ASN A 791 32.99 15.97 -4.72
CA ASN A 791 33.24 14.99 -5.75
C ASN A 791 33.91 13.78 -5.09
N ARG A 792 33.20 12.64 -5.06
CA ARG A 792 33.72 11.35 -4.57
C ARG A 792 33.48 10.30 -5.66
N ASP A 793 34.51 9.51 -5.94
CA ASP A 793 34.42 8.38 -6.89
C ASP A 793 33.90 8.77 -8.29
N GLY A 794 34.12 10.03 -8.70
CA GLY A 794 33.66 10.55 -9.98
C GLY A 794 32.19 11.01 -9.98
N SER A 795 31.51 10.99 -8.82
CA SER A 795 30.13 11.43 -8.66
C SER A 795 30.05 12.67 -7.79
N GLU A 796 29.11 13.55 -8.12
CA GLU A 796 28.79 14.75 -7.34
C GLU A 796 27.82 14.38 -6.22
N HIS A 797 28.15 14.76 -4.98
CA HIS A 797 27.32 14.54 -3.81
C HIS A 797 26.99 15.85 -3.14
N PHE A 798 25.70 16.12 -2.97
CA PHE A 798 25.21 17.26 -2.21
C PHE A 798 25.72 17.23 -0.77
N ARG A 799 26.15 18.37 -0.24
CA ARG A 799 26.62 18.52 1.11
C ARG A 799 25.78 19.48 1.93
N ALA A 800 25.55 20.67 1.38
CA ALA A 800 24.79 21.71 2.06
C ALA A 800 24.25 22.74 1.07
N ALA A 801 23.12 23.33 1.40
CA ALA A 801 22.63 24.58 0.86
C ALA A 801 22.46 25.56 2.02
N ILE A 802 23.25 26.62 2.02
CA ILE A 802 23.31 27.58 3.12
C ILE A 802 22.63 28.86 2.65
N PRO A 803 21.51 29.27 3.26
CA PRO A 803 20.79 30.46 2.85
C PRO A 803 21.58 31.74 3.21
N MET A 804 21.59 32.71 2.30
CA MET A 804 22.15 34.05 2.52
C MET A 804 21.08 34.97 3.12
N ASN A 805 21.51 35.87 3.98
CA ASN A 805 20.64 36.86 4.63
C ASN A 805 20.62 38.19 3.87
N VAL A 806 19.45 38.81 3.77
CA VAL A 806 19.33 40.18 3.26
C VAL A 806 19.81 41.12 4.37
N VAL A 807 20.84 41.91 4.08
CA VAL A 807 21.45 42.86 5.04
C VAL A 807 21.15 44.31 4.73
N GLY A 808 20.61 44.59 3.53
CA GLY A 808 20.19 45.92 3.11
C GLY A 808 19.65 45.96 1.71
N HIS A 809 19.04 47.08 1.31
CA HIS A 809 18.61 47.32 -0.06
C HIS A 809 18.71 48.82 -0.43
N GLU A 810 18.93 49.09 -1.69
CA GLU A 810 18.88 50.44 -2.30
C GLU A 810 18.06 50.39 -3.56
N GLY A 811 16.83 50.92 -3.51
CA GLY A 811 15.86 50.72 -4.57
C GLY A 811 15.55 49.21 -4.78
N ASN A 812 15.69 48.72 -5.98
CA ASN A 812 15.47 47.31 -6.35
C ASN A 812 16.69 46.39 -6.07
N ASN A 813 17.82 46.97 -5.65
CA ASN A 813 19.05 46.26 -5.38
C ASN A 813 19.09 45.77 -3.94
N TYR A 814 18.91 44.46 -3.74
CA TYR A 814 19.01 43.80 -2.43
C TYR A 814 20.41 43.24 -2.22
N THR A 815 21.00 43.47 -1.05
CA THR A 815 22.30 42.92 -0.66
C THR A 815 22.12 41.68 0.19
N PHE A 816 22.59 40.57 -0.34
CA PHE A 816 22.61 39.27 0.33
C PHE A 816 23.99 39.01 0.91
N GLU A 817 24.08 38.60 2.15
CA GLU A 817 25.35 38.32 2.85
C GLU A 817 25.28 36.93 3.47
N LEU A 818 26.37 36.18 3.32
CA LEU A 818 26.65 34.98 4.09
C LEU A 818 27.96 35.17 4.85
N THR A 819 27.88 35.07 6.20
CA THR A 819 29.05 34.90 7.06
C THR A 819 28.93 33.54 7.72
N ASP A 820 29.85 32.62 7.41
CA ASP A 820 29.85 31.27 7.91
C ASP A 820 31.27 30.70 8.02
N SER A 821 31.43 29.52 8.57
CA SER A 821 32.70 28.77 8.61
C SER A 821 32.44 27.32 8.21
N ILE A 822 33.28 26.75 7.36
CA ILE A 822 33.17 25.33 6.94
C ILE A 822 33.94 24.49 7.98
N ASP A 823 33.28 23.46 8.52
CA ASP A 823 33.82 22.57 9.56
C ASP A 823 34.42 21.26 9.00
N PHE A 824 34.37 21.07 7.68
CA PHE A 824 34.90 19.90 6.98
C PHE A 824 36.09 20.27 6.07
N THR A 825 36.89 19.24 5.71
CA THR A 825 38.06 19.38 4.85
C THR A 825 37.96 18.54 3.61
N GLY A 826 38.57 18.99 2.52
CA GLY A 826 38.62 18.29 1.24
C GLY A 826 38.50 19.24 0.04
N SER A 827 38.22 18.67 -1.13
CA SER A 827 37.93 19.42 -2.35
C SER A 827 36.45 19.47 -2.60
N PHE A 828 35.89 20.66 -2.72
CA PHE A 828 34.45 20.90 -2.90
C PHE A 828 34.24 21.84 -4.09
N LYS A 829 33.05 21.75 -4.72
CA LYS A 829 32.55 22.79 -5.60
C LYS A 829 31.54 23.62 -4.85
N ILE A 830 31.56 24.92 -5.07
CA ILE A 830 30.61 25.88 -4.51
C ILE A 830 29.94 26.60 -5.67
N GLY A 831 28.61 26.73 -5.60
CA GLY A 831 27.82 27.52 -6.53
C GLY A 831 26.75 28.30 -5.80
N PHE A 832 26.21 29.31 -6.43
CA PHE A 832 25.10 30.09 -5.89
C PHE A 832 23.88 29.91 -6.77
N ARG A 833 22.73 29.83 -6.12
CA ARG A 833 21.44 29.80 -6.82
C ARG A 833 20.47 30.77 -6.17
N MET A 834 19.69 31.44 -6.99
CA MET A 834 18.56 32.25 -6.57
C MET A 834 17.25 31.49 -6.83
N TYR A 835 16.26 31.74 -5.96
CA TYR A 835 14.92 31.14 -6.04
C TYR A 835 13.88 32.10 -5.46
N PRO A 836 12.61 32.03 -5.90
CA PRO A 836 11.54 32.81 -5.30
C PRO A 836 11.20 32.29 -3.89
N LYS A 837 10.91 33.21 -2.96
CA LYS A 837 10.46 32.87 -1.59
C LYS A 837 9.21 33.66 -1.24
N HIS A 838 8.24 32.97 -0.65
CA HIS A 838 7.03 33.55 -0.11
C HIS A 838 6.59 32.82 1.16
N PRO A 839 6.14 33.54 2.22
CA PRO A 839 5.78 32.89 3.49
C PRO A 839 4.57 31.95 3.42
N ALA A 840 3.73 32.08 2.39
CA ALA A 840 2.57 31.23 2.16
C ALA A 840 2.90 29.98 1.31
N LEU A 841 4.12 29.79 0.83
CA LEU A 841 4.54 28.54 0.22
C LEU A 841 4.77 27.48 1.31
N ALA A 842 4.18 26.30 1.16
CA ALA A 842 4.45 25.19 2.08
C ALA A 842 5.88 24.67 1.92
N HIS A 843 6.33 24.53 0.69
CA HIS A 843 7.68 24.15 0.33
C HIS A 843 8.21 25.08 -0.76
N ARG A 844 9.50 25.40 -0.74
CA ARG A 844 10.07 26.23 -1.81
C ARG A 844 10.02 25.57 -3.20
N GLN A 845 9.96 24.23 -3.25
CA GLN A 845 9.77 23.49 -4.49
C GLN A 845 8.35 23.59 -5.07
N ASP A 846 7.38 24.10 -4.33
CA ASP A 846 6.02 24.32 -4.83
C ASP A 846 5.95 25.37 -5.95
N PHE A 847 6.99 26.19 -6.05
CA PHE A 847 7.17 27.16 -7.10
C PHE A 847 8.63 27.14 -7.56
N CYS A 848 8.95 26.18 -8.44
CA CYS A 848 10.29 25.76 -8.78
C CYS A 848 10.90 26.60 -9.91
N TYR A 849 11.22 27.87 -9.60
CA TYR A 849 12.06 28.72 -10.42
C TYR A 849 13.44 28.82 -9.77
N VAL A 850 14.47 28.38 -10.48
CA VAL A 850 15.85 28.38 -9.97
C VAL A 850 16.79 28.90 -11.05
N ARG A 851 17.69 29.80 -10.66
CA ARG A 851 18.77 30.28 -11.52
C ARG A 851 20.09 30.17 -10.78
N TRP A 852 21.06 29.53 -11.42
CA TRP A 852 22.41 29.41 -10.93
C TRP A 852 23.29 30.55 -11.50
N PHE A 853 24.26 31.03 -10.71
CA PHE A 853 25.17 32.09 -11.10
C PHE A 853 26.54 31.97 -10.39
#